data_a98f9253a3edd0c23cb2071e935439ac
#
_entry.id   a98f9253a3edd0c23cb2071e935439ac
#
_cell.length_a   1.000
_cell.length_b   1.000
_cell.length_c   1.000
_cell.angle_alpha   90.00
_cell.angle_beta   90.00
_cell.angle_gamma   90.00
#
_symmetry.space_group_name_H-M   'P 1'
#
loop_
_entity.id
_entity.type
_entity.pdbx_description
1 polymer ?
#
loop_
_entity_poly.entity_id
_entity_poly.type
_entity_poly.pdbx_seq_one_letter_code
_entity_poly.pdbx_strand_id
1 'polypeptide(L)'
;MGENAKRIFGALLYGACVMLENAASAAIPAEERQALLDIYQSTNGDGWLFRDGWNGPAGTECSWLFVTCDAADAHVTGLDFLTYRLTNGLAGPLPPSLANLTHLEVLSVRNNAITAPLPDFSALAALQVLDISYTATFGPLPPIASLRHLRLFNAARGGFTGPIPSLAGLAELTEFYAWDNQLSGPLPSLEGLASLQVFQVQQNRLSGTIPPLAGLAALVDFSVYENELTGPIPPLAGLANLQTFNVFTNALSGTIPPLTGLPSLLYFNVSSNALTGPLPSLDGLPVLNGFGASDNAFDGPLPSLAGLANLASFGVAHNNLTGPLPSLAGMTNLSFLDVSFNRLVGAVPPVPNPYLHPAGATLCPNFFDPTPSDDWDAATSQTPWYADCLQTTVDLDQFGLTGSWYNPTMSGQGILLDSMPDMDGAGGSVLFGGWFTFVTESGIELSPDPARQRWLALQGSVPAGATEALLGIYATADGRLAAPPSVSAALIGYARMRFTDCGTATITSRYFDSARERFGIGFAGGRIDLQRLTGNTTCGQDGDNGAAGANALLSGAWYDPALAGQGVLVDISATQHTFFAAWYTYGRNAGDPNQRWYTLQAENIAPDATSLASVPVYVTVGGSFQSIDAMTTTTQVGRADVTFESCSEMTLSYVFFSNNENSGVTGTLHLARLSPVPAGCDF
;
A
#
# COMPACT_ATOMS: atom_id res chain seq x y z
N MET A 1 -19.19 -20.41 -18.83
CA MET A 1 -19.88 -21.70 -19.01
C MET A 1 -20.31 -21.84 -20.49
N GLY A 2 -19.97 -22.88 -21.18
CA GLY A 2 -20.35 -23.13 -22.57
C GLY A 2 -19.16 -23.66 -23.32
N GLU A 3 -18.98 -24.89 -23.23
CA GLU A 3 -19.00 -25.94 -24.29
C GLU A 3 -18.40 -25.49 -25.62
N ASN A 4 -17.14 -25.93 -25.87
CA ASN A 4 -16.68 -26.38 -27.17
C ASN A 4 -15.25 -26.95 -27.06
N ALA A 5 -15.15 -28.12 -26.48
CA ALA A 5 -13.97 -28.98 -26.59
C ALA A 5 -14.39 -30.41 -26.56
N LYS A 6 -14.93 -30.90 -27.70
CA LYS A 6 -15.05 -32.33 -28.00
C LYS A 6 -15.16 -32.50 -29.50
N ARG A 7 -14.10 -33.03 -30.06
CA ARG A 7 -13.92 -33.84 -31.25
C ARG A 7 -12.41 -33.86 -31.51
N ILE A 8 -11.69 -34.98 -31.47
CA ILE A 8 -11.81 -36.17 -32.30
C ILE A 8 -11.11 -37.35 -31.61
N PHE A 9 -11.79 -38.41 -31.37
CA PHE A 9 -11.24 -39.78 -31.30
C PHE A 9 -12.19 -40.71 -32.06
N GLY A 10 -11.63 -41.56 -32.89
CA GLY A 10 -12.33 -42.67 -33.56
C GLY A 10 -11.68 -42.97 -34.92
N ALA A 11 -10.81 -43.80 -35.02
CA ALA A 11 -10.69 -45.27 -35.04
C ALA A 11 -10.80 -45.89 -36.44
N LEU A 12 -9.70 -46.51 -36.87
CA LEU A 12 -9.52 -47.86 -37.46
C LEU A 12 -10.28 -48.25 -38.76
N LEU A 13 -9.63 -48.63 -39.85
CA LEU A 13 -9.19 -50.01 -40.15
C LEU A 13 -8.87 -50.23 -41.67
N TYR A 14 -7.75 -50.89 -41.88
CA TYR A 14 -7.40 -51.84 -42.99
C TYR A 14 -7.15 -51.38 -44.43
N GLY A 15 -5.88 -51.44 -44.80
CA GLY A 15 -5.44 -52.34 -45.91
C GLY A 15 -5.44 -51.78 -47.31
N ALA A 16 -4.31 -51.23 -47.72
CA ALA A 16 -3.72 -51.49 -49.03
C ALA A 16 -2.24 -51.15 -48.98
N CYS A 17 -1.41 -52.14 -49.20
CA CYS A 17 0.02 -51.95 -49.43
C CYS A 17 0.17 -51.24 -50.78
N VAL A 18 0.33 -49.95 -50.78
CA VAL A 18 0.87 -49.15 -51.87
C VAL A 18 2.19 -48.57 -51.32
N MET A 19 3.28 -48.94 -51.95
CA MET A 19 4.56 -48.29 -51.81
C MET A 19 4.34 -46.82 -52.16
N LEU A 20 3.93 -46.02 -51.16
CA LEU A 20 4.06 -44.56 -51.17
C LEU A 20 5.52 -44.28 -50.82
N GLU A 21 6.22 -43.76 -51.82
CA GLU A 21 7.46 -43.04 -51.60
C GLU A 21 7.30 -42.19 -50.31
N ASN A 22 8.17 -42.40 -49.33
CA ASN A 22 8.32 -41.48 -48.22
C ASN A 22 8.61 -40.13 -48.87
N ALA A 23 7.62 -39.28 -49.04
CA ALA A 23 7.85 -37.85 -49.06
C ALA A 23 8.59 -37.57 -47.74
N ALA A 24 9.88 -37.29 -47.81
CA ALA A 24 10.66 -36.87 -46.69
C ALA A 24 9.85 -35.70 -46.05
N SER A 25 9.33 -35.92 -44.84
CA SER A 25 8.77 -34.82 -44.04
C SER A 25 9.75 -33.69 -44.12
N ALA A 26 9.35 -32.52 -44.55
CA ALA A 26 10.25 -31.36 -44.61
C ALA A 26 10.82 -31.14 -43.18
N ALA A 27 12.10 -31.37 -43.05
CA ALA A 27 12.78 -31.11 -41.78
C ALA A 27 12.78 -29.59 -41.54
N ILE A 28 12.46 -29.15 -40.31
CA ILE A 28 12.62 -27.74 -39.92
C ILE A 28 14.07 -27.30 -40.18
N PRO A 29 14.36 -25.98 -40.31
CA PRO A 29 15.71 -25.46 -40.45
C PRO A 29 16.65 -25.94 -39.34
N ALA A 30 17.92 -26.16 -39.71
CA ALA A 30 18.92 -26.69 -38.76
C ALA A 30 19.10 -25.76 -37.54
N GLU A 31 18.95 -24.44 -37.72
CA GLU A 31 19.03 -23.44 -36.66
C GLU A 31 17.84 -23.58 -35.69
N GLU A 32 16.62 -23.86 -36.19
CA GLU A 32 15.46 -24.07 -35.34
C GLU A 32 15.60 -25.37 -34.54
N ARG A 33 16.04 -26.45 -35.20
CA ARG A 33 16.35 -27.69 -34.49
C ARG A 33 17.39 -27.48 -33.39
N GLN A 34 18.49 -26.75 -33.69
CA GLN A 34 19.51 -26.47 -32.69
C GLN A 34 18.94 -25.69 -31.50
N ALA A 35 18.05 -24.73 -31.74
CA ALA A 35 17.39 -24.00 -30.68
C ALA A 35 16.55 -24.93 -29.76
N LEU A 36 15.83 -25.92 -30.34
CA LEU A 36 15.08 -26.92 -29.55
C LEU A 36 16.04 -27.77 -28.70
N LEU A 37 17.16 -28.23 -29.28
CA LEU A 37 18.17 -29.01 -28.55
C LEU A 37 18.83 -28.18 -27.41
N ASP A 38 19.11 -26.93 -27.67
CA ASP A 38 19.70 -26.03 -26.67
C ASP A 38 18.70 -25.76 -25.52
N ILE A 39 17.41 -25.60 -25.81
CA ILE A 39 16.35 -25.50 -24.79
C ILE A 39 16.36 -26.78 -23.92
N TYR A 40 16.37 -27.96 -24.54
CA TYR A 40 16.42 -29.22 -23.81
C TYR A 40 17.65 -29.29 -22.87
N GLN A 41 18.82 -28.92 -23.38
CA GLN A 41 20.07 -28.97 -22.61
C GLN A 41 20.11 -27.94 -21.49
N SER A 42 19.75 -26.68 -21.79
CA SER A 42 19.89 -25.58 -20.83
C SER A 42 18.84 -25.62 -19.70
N THR A 43 17.70 -26.28 -19.94
CA THR A 43 16.60 -26.38 -18.96
C THR A 43 16.51 -27.77 -18.32
N ASN A 44 17.59 -28.55 -18.32
CA ASN A 44 17.68 -29.88 -17.72
C ASN A 44 16.65 -30.87 -18.30
N GLY A 45 16.63 -31.03 -19.63
CA GLY A 45 15.65 -31.83 -20.35
C GLY A 45 15.52 -33.29 -19.90
N ASP A 46 16.63 -33.90 -19.43
CA ASP A 46 16.60 -35.25 -18.84
C ASP A 46 15.79 -35.34 -17.56
N GLY A 47 15.60 -34.20 -16.88
CA GLY A 47 14.80 -34.08 -15.68
C GLY A 47 13.32 -33.72 -15.93
N TRP A 48 12.90 -33.46 -17.16
CA TRP A 48 11.50 -33.13 -17.47
C TRP A 48 10.58 -34.32 -17.21
N LEU A 49 9.39 -34.05 -16.72
CA LEU A 49 8.37 -35.06 -16.45
C LEU A 49 7.82 -35.65 -17.75
N PHE A 50 7.64 -34.80 -18.76
CA PHE A 50 7.08 -35.19 -20.07
C PHE A 50 8.06 -34.67 -21.15
N ARG A 51 8.65 -35.59 -21.91
CA ARG A 51 9.68 -35.31 -22.92
C ARG A 51 9.65 -36.21 -24.15
N ASP A 52 8.47 -36.76 -24.43
CA ASP A 52 8.29 -37.70 -25.56
C ASP A 52 8.74 -37.08 -26.88
N GLY A 53 9.60 -37.77 -27.60
CA GLY A 53 10.17 -37.32 -28.87
C GLY A 53 11.40 -36.42 -28.76
N TRP A 54 11.60 -35.72 -27.66
CA TRP A 54 12.70 -34.78 -27.52
C TRP A 54 14.08 -35.45 -27.67
N ASN A 55 15.01 -34.73 -28.32
CA ASN A 55 16.34 -35.22 -28.69
C ASN A 55 16.30 -36.42 -29.69
N GLY A 56 15.18 -36.60 -30.37
CA GLY A 56 14.99 -37.63 -31.42
C GLY A 56 15.74 -37.33 -32.72
N PRO A 57 15.62 -38.22 -33.74
CA PRO A 57 16.25 -38.03 -35.06
C PRO A 57 15.79 -36.73 -35.75
N ALA A 58 16.65 -36.21 -36.65
CA ALA A 58 16.29 -35.04 -37.46
C ALA A 58 15.06 -35.37 -38.36
N GLY A 59 14.15 -34.39 -38.50
CA GLY A 59 12.87 -34.52 -39.20
C GLY A 59 11.72 -35.06 -38.34
N THR A 60 11.94 -35.24 -37.02
CA THR A 60 10.87 -35.65 -36.08
C THR A 60 10.41 -34.54 -35.16
N GLU A 61 10.96 -33.35 -35.26
CA GLU A 61 10.80 -32.25 -34.31
C GLU A 61 9.34 -31.83 -34.12
N CYS A 62 8.55 -31.83 -35.22
CA CYS A 62 7.15 -31.48 -35.18
C CYS A 62 6.25 -32.57 -34.51
N SER A 63 6.83 -33.70 -34.16
CA SER A 63 6.18 -34.71 -33.32
C SER A 63 6.64 -34.70 -31.86
N TRP A 64 7.58 -33.83 -31.49
CA TRP A 64 8.03 -33.72 -30.09
C TRP A 64 6.94 -33.10 -29.24
N LEU A 65 6.76 -33.64 -28.07
CA LEU A 65 5.76 -33.14 -27.15
C LEU A 65 6.02 -31.64 -26.85
N PHE A 66 4.99 -30.81 -26.83
CA PHE A 66 5.05 -29.35 -26.67
C PHE A 66 5.60 -28.54 -27.85
N VAL A 67 6.00 -29.18 -28.94
CA VAL A 67 6.39 -28.52 -30.19
C VAL A 67 5.22 -28.52 -31.16
N THR A 68 4.90 -27.36 -31.70
CA THR A 68 3.94 -27.19 -32.78
C THR A 68 4.66 -26.60 -33.98
N CYS A 69 4.41 -27.15 -35.16
CA CYS A 69 4.91 -26.62 -36.42
C CYS A 69 3.81 -26.01 -37.25
N ASP A 70 4.16 -25.32 -38.33
CA ASP A 70 3.24 -24.85 -39.35
C ASP A 70 2.62 -26.04 -40.15
N ALA A 71 1.64 -25.74 -41.00
CA ALA A 71 0.91 -26.78 -41.76
C ALA A 71 1.79 -27.57 -42.76
N ALA A 72 2.99 -27.08 -43.02
CA ALA A 72 3.95 -27.71 -43.90
C ALA A 72 5.04 -28.51 -43.17
N ASP A 73 5.02 -28.50 -41.81
CA ASP A 73 6.06 -29.02 -40.94
C ASP A 73 7.46 -28.37 -41.21
N ALA A 74 7.44 -27.13 -41.71
CA ALA A 74 8.64 -26.44 -42.16
C ALA A 74 9.26 -25.51 -41.10
N HIS A 75 8.47 -25.00 -40.16
CA HIS A 75 8.89 -24.09 -39.12
C HIS A 75 8.19 -24.36 -37.78
N VAL A 76 8.90 -24.16 -36.69
CA VAL A 76 8.34 -24.20 -35.33
C VAL A 76 7.52 -22.93 -35.08
N THR A 77 6.23 -23.10 -34.80
CA THR A 77 5.30 -22.00 -34.48
C THR A 77 4.86 -21.99 -33.03
N GLY A 78 5.05 -23.06 -32.28
CA GLY A 78 4.64 -23.13 -30.89
C GLY A 78 5.56 -23.95 -30.01
N LEU A 79 5.83 -23.39 -28.81
CA LEU A 79 6.43 -24.08 -27.70
C LEU A 79 5.57 -23.81 -26.46
N ASP A 80 4.73 -24.81 -26.08
CA ASP A 80 3.85 -24.67 -24.93
C ASP A 80 4.07 -25.79 -23.92
N PHE A 81 4.92 -25.51 -22.93
CA PHE A 81 5.29 -26.45 -21.86
C PHE A 81 4.25 -26.51 -20.73
N LEU A 82 3.06 -25.98 -20.93
CA LEU A 82 1.98 -26.01 -19.95
C LEU A 82 1.41 -27.42 -19.82
N THR A 83 1.53 -28.02 -18.65
CA THR A 83 0.89 -29.28 -18.30
C THR A 83 -0.34 -29.05 -17.42
N TYR A 84 -1.31 -29.94 -17.48
CA TYR A 84 -2.53 -29.86 -16.68
C TYR A 84 -2.20 -30.05 -15.20
N ARG A 85 -2.04 -28.95 -14.43
CA ARG A 85 -1.80 -28.90 -12.97
C ARG A 85 -0.43 -29.33 -12.46
N LEU A 86 0.52 -29.69 -13.31
CA LEU A 86 1.88 -30.04 -12.87
C LEU A 86 2.91 -29.16 -13.59
N THR A 87 4.04 -28.91 -12.94
CA THR A 87 5.19 -28.33 -13.65
C THR A 87 5.78 -29.42 -14.54
N ASN A 88 6.28 -29.08 -15.74
CA ASN A 88 7.03 -30.06 -16.53
C ASN A 88 8.45 -30.29 -16.02
N GLY A 89 8.90 -29.43 -15.11
CA GLY A 89 10.22 -29.56 -14.49
C GLY A 89 11.35 -28.93 -15.29
N LEU A 90 11.06 -28.02 -16.23
CA LEU A 90 12.09 -27.21 -16.86
C LEU A 90 12.83 -26.42 -15.78
N ALA A 91 14.15 -26.58 -15.72
CA ALA A 91 14.98 -25.91 -14.69
C ALA A 91 16.27 -25.40 -15.32
N GLY A 92 16.48 -24.09 -15.29
CA GLY A 92 17.64 -23.43 -15.89
C GLY A 92 17.27 -22.28 -16.83
N PRO A 93 18.24 -21.62 -17.47
CA PRO A 93 18.00 -20.48 -18.34
C PRO A 93 17.48 -20.88 -19.72
N LEU A 94 16.64 -20.04 -20.33
CA LEU A 94 16.33 -20.16 -21.75
C LEU A 94 17.57 -19.78 -22.58
N PRO A 95 17.91 -20.54 -23.65
CA PRO A 95 19.12 -20.28 -24.43
C PRO A 95 18.95 -19.10 -25.40
N PRO A 96 20.00 -18.35 -25.74
CA PRO A 96 19.95 -17.29 -26.75
C PRO A 96 19.54 -17.75 -28.14
N SER A 97 19.79 -19.03 -28.48
CA SER A 97 19.40 -19.64 -29.77
C SER A 97 17.88 -19.73 -29.97
N LEU A 98 17.08 -19.51 -28.90
CA LEU A 98 15.63 -19.32 -29.01
C LEU A 98 15.26 -18.25 -30.04
N ALA A 99 16.09 -17.21 -30.20
CA ALA A 99 15.92 -16.15 -31.21
C ALA A 99 15.91 -16.67 -32.67
N ASN A 100 16.36 -17.89 -32.94
CA ASN A 100 16.34 -18.49 -34.26
C ASN A 100 14.94 -19.01 -34.63
N LEU A 101 14.02 -19.16 -33.69
CA LEU A 101 12.63 -19.59 -33.94
C LEU A 101 11.79 -18.40 -34.43
N THR A 102 12.15 -17.81 -35.57
CA THR A 102 11.57 -16.53 -36.04
C THR A 102 10.10 -16.64 -36.45
N HIS A 103 9.58 -17.84 -36.63
CA HIS A 103 8.18 -18.13 -36.91
C HIS A 103 7.36 -18.47 -35.66
N LEU A 104 7.98 -18.41 -34.49
CA LEU A 104 7.31 -18.74 -33.23
C LEU A 104 6.17 -17.77 -32.93
N GLU A 105 4.96 -18.27 -32.79
CA GLU A 105 3.73 -17.56 -32.45
C GLU A 105 3.40 -17.70 -30.94
N VAL A 106 3.73 -18.85 -30.36
CA VAL A 106 3.41 -19.18 -28.97
C VAL A 106 4.67 -19.63 -28.23
N LEU A 107 4.99 -18.94 -27.14
CA LEU A 107 5.98 -19.38 -26.17
C LEU A 107 5.38 -19.37 -24.77
N SER A 108 5.23 -20.55 -24.17
CA SER A 108 4.76 -20.70 -22.79
C SER A 108 5.73 -21.61 -22.02
N VAL A 109 6.38 -21.06 -21.03
CA VAL A 109 7.23 -21.78 -20.06
C VAL A 109 6.65 -21.67 -18.65
N ARG A 110 5.37 -21.31 -18.56
CA ARG A 110 4.66 -21.09 -17.31
C ARG A 110 4.83 -22.23 -16.31
N ASN A 111 4.90 -21.84 -15.03
CA ASN A 111 4.96 -22.78 -13.91
C ASN A 111 6.14 -23.78 -14.02
N ASN A 112 7.32 -23.27 -14.40
CA ASN A 112 8.57 -24.02 -14.47
C ASN A 112 9.68 -23.25 -13.75
N ALA A 113 10.77 -23.91 -13.40
CA ALA A 113 11.90 -23.30 -12.71
C ALA A 113 12.90 -22.63 -13.68
N ILE A 114 12.38 -21.85 -14.63
CA ILE A 114 13.19 -21.06 -15.55
C ILE A 114 13.90 -19.99 -14.74
N THR A 115 15.21 -19.82 -14.98
CA THR A 115 16.05 -18.85 -14.27
C THR A 115 16.50 -17.70 -15.17
N ALA A 116 16.91 -16.59 -14.56
CA ALA A 116 17.47 -15.44 -15.25
C ALA A 116 18.92 -15.72 -15.74
N PRO A 117 19.41 -14.91 -16.71
CA PRO A 117 18.64 -13.90 -17.44
C PRO A 117 17.76 -14.52 -18.53
N LEU A 118 16.62 -13.85 -18.85
CA LEU A 118 15.85 -14.20 -20.04
C LEU A 118 16.61 -13.76 -21.30
N PRO A 119 16.49 -14.50 -22.44
CA PRO A 119 17.08 -14.09 -23.70
C PRO A 119 16.35 -12.88 -24.30
N ASP A 120 16.96 -12.26 -25.29
CA ASP A 120 16.29 -11.24 -26.11
C ASP A 120 15.28 -11.88 -27.05
N PHE A 121 14.00 -11.52 -26.91
CA PHE A 121 12.91 -12.00 -27.75
C PHE A 121 12.68 -11.12 -29.00
N SER A 122 13.48 -10.08 -29.22
CA SER A 122 13.21 -9.08 -30.29
C SER A 122 13.18 -9.66 -31.70
N ALA A 123 13.82 -10.79 -31.96
CA ALA A 123 13.81 -11.51 -33.23
C ALA A 123 12.52 -12.30 -33.48
N LEU A 124 11.71 -12.56 -32.46
CA LEU A 124 10.47 -13.36 -32.52
C LEU A 124 9.29 -12.51 -33.00
N ALA A 125 9.41 -11.90 -34.18
CA ALA A 125 8.44 -10.92 -34.67
C ALA A 125 7.02 -11.49 -34.88
N ALA A 126 6.88 -12.81 -35.07
CA ALA A 126 5.60 -13.48 -35.22
C ALA A 126 4.89 -13.81 -33.89
N LEU A 127 5.55 -13.53 -32.74
CA LEU A 127 5.06 -13.96 -31.44
C LEU A 127 3.73 -13.27 -31.06
N GLN A 128 2.73 -14.08 -30.76
CA GLN A 128 1.38 -13.69 -30.35
C GLN A 128 1.16 -13.91 -28.85
N VAL A 129 1.76 -14.96 -28.29
CA VAL A 129 1.63 -15.33 -26.88
C VAL A 129 3.01 -15.51 -26.26
N LEU A 130 3.27 -14.77 -25.18
CA LEU A 130 4.46 -14.94 -24.34
C LEU A 130 4.02 -15.12 -22.88
N ASP A 131 4.10 -16.37 -22.39
CA ASP A 131 3.80 -16.71 -21.00
C ASP A 131 5.06 -17.22 -20.27
N ILE A 132 5.62 -16.34 -19.43
CA ILE A 132 6.79 -16.58 -18.59
C ILE A 132 6.42 -16.51 -17.11
N SER A 133 5.13 -16.69 -16.79
CA SER A 133 4.58 -16.56 -15.45
C SER A 133 4.92 -17.74 -14.54
N TYR A 134 4.90 -17.52 -13.23
CA TYR A 134 5.20 -18.55 -12.23
C TYR A 134 6.55 -19.24 -12.48
N THR A 135 7.56 -18.45 -12.81
CA THR A 135 8.94 -18.92 -13.03
C THR A 135 9.84 -18.45 -11.89
N ALA A 136 11.06 -18.98 -11.84
CA ALA A 136 12.07 -18.56 -10.86
C ALA A 136 13.00 -17.46 -11.43
N THR A 137 12.51 -16.70 -12.41
CA THR A 137 13.25 -15.61 -13.04
C THR A 137 13.39 -14.44 -12.09
N PHE A 138 14.51 -13.71 -12.21
CA PHE A 138 14.72 -12.45 -11.51
C PHE A 138 15.40 -11.47 -12.47
N GLY A 139 15.36 -10.19 -12.14
CA GLY A 139 15.85 -9.13 -13.03
C GLY A 139 14.76 -8.44 -13.82
N PRO A 140 15.10 -7.62 -14.83
CA PRO A 140 14.11 -6.83 -15.55
C PRO A 140 13.24 -7.69 -16.47
N LEU A 141 12.02 -7.20 -16.74
CA LEU A 141 11.21 -7.74 -17.83
C LEU A 141 11.91 -7.56 -19.18
N PRO A 142 11.78 -8.52 -20.11
CA PRO A 142 12.37 -8.40 -21.44
C PRO A 142 11.72 -7.27 -22.24
N PRO A 143 12.46 -6.60 -23.15
CA PRO A 143 11.86 -5.63 -24.06
C PRO A 143 10.92 -6.33 -25.05
N ILE A 144 9.66 -5.86 -25.15
CA ILE A 144 8.61 -6.49 -25.97
C ILE A 144 8.08 -5.56 -27.08
N ALA A 145 8.52 -4.31 -27.16
CA ALA A 145 7.99 -3.32 -28.10
C ALA A 145 8.15 -3.70 -29.60
N SER A 146 9.07 -4.62 -29.93
CA SER A 146 9.26 -5.15 -31.29
C SER A 146 8.24 -6.24 -31.66
N LEU A 147 7.57 -6.86 -30.68
CA LEU A 147 6.65 -7.98 -30.85
C LEU A 147 5.25 -7.49 -31.28
N ARG A 148 5.12 -6.95 -32.48
CA ARG A 148 3.95 -6.20 -32.91
C ARG A 148 2.67 -7.01 -33.04
N HIS A 149 2.77 -8.34 -33.10
CA HIS A 149 1.64 -9.27 -33.14
C HIS A 149 1.30 -9.84 -31.76
N LEU A 150 1.99 -9.37 -30.71
CA LEU A 150 1.75 -9.85 -29.35
C LEU A 150 0.34 -9.51 -28.88
N ARG A 151 -0.40 -10.52 -28.47
CA ARG A 151 -1.79 -10.46 -27.97
C ARG A 151 -1.86 -10.74 -26.48
N LEU A 152 -1.05 -11.67 -25.99
CA LEU A 152 -0.96 -12.00 -24.58
C LEU A 152 0.48 -11.92 -24.09
N PHE A 153 0.70 -11.11 -23.07
CA PHE A 153 1.92 -11.09 -22.29
C PHE A 153 1.63 -11.45 -20.84
N ASN A 154 2.24 -12.50 -20.34
CA ASN A 154 2.07 -12.94 -18.95
C ASN A 154 3.42 -13.18 -18.29
N ALA A 155 3.74 -12.36 -17.30
CA ALA A 155 4.95 -12.43 -16.45
C ALA A 155 4.59 -12.43 -14.96
N ALA A 156 3.36 -12.82 -14.60
CA ALA A 156 2.91 -12.84 -13.22
C ALA A 156 3.73 -13.82 -12.36
N ARG A 157 4.02 -13.43 -11.10
CA ARG A 157 4.76 -14.28 -10.13
C ARG A 157 6.10 -14.80 -10.65
N GLY A 158 6.85 -13.95 -11.36
CA GLY A 158 8.15 -14.31 -11.93
C GLY A 158 9.35 -13.79 -11.13
N GLY A 159 9.13 -12.98 -10.07
CA GLY A 159 10.22 -12.35 -9.33
C GLY A 159 10.90 -11.20 -10.09
N PHE A 160 10.22 -10.63 -11.08
CA PHE A 160 10.75 -9.55 -11.92
C PHE A 160 10.92 -8.24 -11.16
N THR A 161 11.95 -7.47 -11.54
CA THR A 161 12.33 -6.19 -10.94
C THR A 161 12.46 -5.10 -12.00
N GLY A 162 12.61 -3.83 -11.58
CA GLY A 162 12.78 -2.70 -12.49
C GLY A 162 11.46 -2.27 -13.17
N PRO A 163 11.53 -1.41 -14.20
CA PRO A 163 10.33 -0.84 -14.82
C PRO A 163 9.64 -1.84 -15.77
N ILE A 164 8.33 -1.62 -15.96
CA ILE A 164 7.60 -2.26 -17.07
C ILE A 164 8.16 -1.69 -18.37
N PRO A 165 8.51 -2.53 -19.36
CA PRO A 165 9.02 -2.05 -20.64
C PRO A 165 7.97 -1.28 -21.43
N SER A 166 8.41 -0.51 -22.43
CA SER A 166 7.48 0.21 -23.32
C SER A 166 6.54 -0.76 -24.03
N LEU A 167 5.25 -0.42 -24.04
CA LEU A 167 4.19 -1.14 -24.76
C LEU A 167 3.87 -0.45 -26.11
N ALA A 168 4.62 0.57 -26.49
CA ALA A 168 4.36 1.32 -27.72
C ALA A 168 4.41 0.44 -28.98
N GLY A 169 3.37 0.52 -29.80
CA GLY A 169 3.28 -0.24 -31.05
C GLY A 169 2.66 -1.63 -30.93
N LEU A 170 2.26 -2.09 -29.74
CA LEU A 170 1.59 -3.37 -29.50
C LEU A 170 0.07 -3.24 -29.72
N ALA A 171 -0.37 -2.81 -30.90
CA ALA A 171 -1.78 -2.52 -31.16
C ALA A 171 -2.72 -3.75 -31.10
N GLU A 172 -2.17 -4.97 -31.24
CA GLU A 172 -2.92 -6.20 -31.12
C GLU A 172 -2.96 -6.75 -29.68
N LEU A 173 -2.27 -6.10 -28.71
CA LEU A 173 -2.23 -6.56 -27.32
C LEU A 173 -3.63 -6.53 -26.71
N THR A 174 -4.10 -7.69 -26.27
CA THR A 174 -5.41 -7.87 -25.59
C THR A 174 -5.25 -8.07 -24.09
N GLU A 175 -4.17 -8.71 -23.64
CA GLU A 175 -3.99 -9.09 -22.25
C GLU A 175 -2.55 -8.85 -21.80
N PHE A 176 -2.40 -8.13 -20.70
CA PHE A 176 -1.12 -7.85 -20.05
C PHE A 176 -1.18 -8.19 -18.57
N TYR A 177 -0.39 -9.18 -18.15
CA TYR A 177 -0.29 -9.63 -16.76
C TYR A 177 1.16 -9.53 -16.27
N ALA A 178 1.40 -8.77 -15.21
CA ALA A 178 2.69 -8.70 -14.53
C ALA A 178 2.52 -8.52 -13.01
N TRP A 179 1.42 -9.05 -12.47
CA TRP A 179 1.10 -8.94 -11.04
C TRP A 179 1.99 -9.85 -10.17
N ASP A 180 2.08 -9.50 -8.88
CA ASP A 180 2.86 -10.20 -7.84
C ASP A 180 4.34 -10.38 -8.25
N ASN A 181 5.00 -9.22 -8.42
CA ASN A 181 6.42 -9.09 -8.73
C ASN A 181 7.05 -7.97 -7.88
N GLN A 182 8.28 -7.56 -8.20
CA GLN A 182 8.97 -6.44 -7.58
C GLN A 182 9.22 -5.31 -8.60
N LEU A 183 8.29 -5.12 -9.54
CA LEU A 183 8.40 -4.09 -10.56
C LEU A 183 8.30 -2.70 -9.92
N SER A 184 9.06 -1.75 -10.45
CA SER A 184 9.16 -0.38 -9.91
C SER A 184 9.18 0.65 -11.03
N GLY A 185 9.07 1.94 -10.66
CA GLY A 185 8.98 3.03 -11.62
C GLY A 185 7.56 3.25 -12.15
N PRO A 186 7.37 4.14 -13.15
CA PRO A 186 6.05 4.53 -13.60
C PRO A 186 5.37 3.45 -14.44
N LEU A 187 4.03 3.49 -14.47
CA LEU A 187 3.26 2.75 -15.46
C LEU A 187 3.63 3.21 -16.88
N PRO A 188 3.76 2.31 -17.85
CA PRO A 188 4.03 2.67 -19.24
C PRO A 188 2.83 3.40 -19.85
N SER A 189 3.06 4.18 -20.93
CA SER A 189 1.94 4.69 -21.72
C SER A 189 1.12 3.56 -22.30
N LEU A 190 -0.21 3.69 -22.19
CA LEU A 190 -1.18 2.77 -22.78
C LEU A 190 -1.77 3.31 -24.10
N GLU A 191 -1.24 4.42 -24.59
CA GLU A 191 -1.70 5.05 -25.83
C GLU A 191 -1.52 4.10 -27.02
N GLY A 192 -2.56 3.98 -27.85
CA GLY A 192 -2.56 3.13 -29.06
C GLY A 192 -2.93 1.68 -28.81
N LEU A 193 -3.16 1.24 -27.57
CA LEU A 193 -3.53 -0.13 -27.22
C LEU A 193 -5.06 -0.36 -27.31
N ALA A 194 -5.66 -0.03 -28.44
CA ALA A 194 -7.12 -0.03 -28.59
C ALA A 194 -7.77 -1.43 -28.42
N SER A 195 -6.99 -2.51 -28.57
CA SER A 195 -7.43 -3.90 -28.39
C SER A 195 -7.33 -4.38 -26.93
N LEU A 196 -6.70 -3.60 -26.03
CA LEU A 196 -6.41 -4.01 -24.67
C LEU A 196 -7.70 -4.25 -23.88
N GLN A 197 -7.88 -5.46 -23.38
CA GLN A 197 -9.01 -5.88 -22.56
C GLN A 197 -8.63 -6.04 -21.09
N VAL A 198 -7.44 -6.54 -20.81
CA VAL A 198 -6.99 -6.79 -19.44
C VAL A 198 -5.62 -6.18 -19.22
N PHE A 199 -5.51 -5.36 -18.17
CA PHE A 199 -4.26 -4.82 -17.67
C PHE A 199 -4.14 -5.05 -16.17
N GLN A 200 -3.32 -6.01 -15.78
CA GLN A 200 -3.16 -6.43 -14.39
C GLN A 200 -1.69 -6.36 -13.97
N VAL A 201 -1.35 -5.39 -13.11
CA VAL A 201 -0.01 -5.16 -12.58
C VAL A 201 0.00 -4.93 -11.07
N GLN A 202 -1.04 -5.40 -10.40
CA GLN A 202 -1.16 -5.29 -8.94
C GLN A 202 -0.04 -6.03 -8.21
N GLN A 203 0.13 -5.68 -6.91
CA GLN A 203 1.13 -6.30 -6.06
C GLN A 203 2.55 -6.13 -6.60
N ASN A 204 2.94 -4.85 -6.76
CA ASN A 204 4.25 -4.42 -7.19
C ASN A 204 4.69 -3.17 -6.42
N ARG A 205 5.75 -2.48 -6.87
CA ARG A 205 6.26 -1.20 -6.33
C ARG A 205 6.19 -0.09 -7.37
N LEU A 206 5.16 -0.14 -8.24
CA LEU A 206 4.98 0.83 -9.31
C LEU A 206 4.58 2.19 -8.73
N SER A 207 5.16 3.25 -9.25
CA SER A 207 5.03 4.63 -8.74
C SER A 207 4.62 5.61 -9.84
N GLY A 208 4.48 6.89 -9.48
CA GLY A 208 4.01 7.90 -10.44
C GLY A 208 2.50 7.84 -10.64
N THR A 209 1.99 8.40 -11.75
CA THR A 209 0.56 8.55 -11.99
C THR A 209 0.01 7.44 -12.89
N ILE A 210 -1.29 7.16 -12.77
CA ILE A 210 -1.99 6.34 -13.74
C ILE A 210 -2.02 7.08 -15.08
N PRO A 211 -1.56 6.49 -16.19
CA PRO A 211 -1.57 7.13 -17.50
C PRO A 211 -3.01 7.34 -18.00
N PRO A 212 -3.24 8.24 -18.98
CA PRO A 212 -4.54 8.39 -19.60
C PRO A 212 -5.08 7.06 -20.15
N LEU A 213 -6.36 6.76 -19.84
CA LEU A 213 -7.06 5.55 -20.31
C LEU A 213 -7.93 5.82 -21.54
N ALA A 214 -7.90 7.05 -22.06
CA ALA A 214 -8.66 7.43 -23.25
C ALA A 214 -8.26 6.58 -24.47
N GLY A 215 -9.26 6.08 -25.21
CA GLY A 215 -9.03 5.24 -26.39
C GLY A 215 -9.01 3.74 -26.11
N LEU A 216 -9.04 3.29 -24.84
CA LEU A 216 -9.05 1.88 -24.48
C LEU A 216 -10.50 1.33 -24.43
N ALA A 217 -11.26 1.49 -25.50
CA ALA A 217 -12.69 1.15 -25.52
C ALA A 217 -12.97 -0.36 -25.33
N ALA A 218 -11.97 -1.23 -25.57
CA ALA A 218 -12.07 -2.66 -25.33
C ALA A 218 -11.79 -3.07 -23.87
N LEU A 219 -11.33 -2.15 -23.01
CA LEU A 219 -10.87 -2.47 -21.66
C LEU A 219 -12.01 -3.02 -20.80
N VAL A 220 -11.76 -4.18 -20.19
CA VAL A 220 -12.67 -4.93 -19.31
C VAL A 220 -12.17 -4.92 -17.87
N ASP A 221 -10.86 -5.13 -17.68
CA ASP A 221 -10.24 -5.19 -16.36
C ASP A 221 -9.01 -4.30 -16.30
N PHE A 222 -9.05 -3.34 -15.37
CA PHE A 222 -7.91 -2.50 -14.99
C PHE A 222 -7.62 -2.68 -13.51
N SER A 223 -6.57 -3.45 -13.19
CA SER A 223 -6.19 -3.79 -11.83
C SER A 223 -4.73 -3.41 -11.55
N VAL A 224 -4.53 -2.37 -10.75
CA VAL A 224 -3.22 -1.82 -10.36
C VAL A 224 -3.10 -1.64 -8.85
N TYR A 225 -3.89 -2.37 -8.08
CA TYR A 225 -3.94 -2.28 -6.62
C TYR A 225 -2.64 -2.76 -5.95
N GLU A 226 -2.43 -2.35 -4.70
CA GLU A 226 -1.22 -2.68 -3.95
C GLU A 226 0.06 -2.29 -4.71
N ASN A 227 0.18 -0.96 -4.95
CA ASN A 227 1.33 -0.30 -5.56
C ASN A 227 1.60 1.04 -4.84
N GLU A 228 2.52 1.85 -5.37
CA GLU A 228 2.90 3.18 -4.84
C GLU A 228 2.42 4.31 -5.77
N LEU A 229 1.33 4.11 -6.50
CA LEU A 229 0.82 5.08 -7.48
C LEU A 229 0.28 6.33 -6.78
N THR A 230 0.51 7.48 -7.40
CA THR A 230 0.15 8.81 -6.89
C THR A 230 -0.68 9.61 -7.90
N GLY A 231 -1.13 10.81 -7.49
CA GLY A 231 -1.88 11.71 -8.37
C GLY A 231 -3.33 11.28 -8.59
N PRO A 232 -4.05 11.93 -9.52
CA PRO A 232 -5.48 11.70 -9.70
C PRO A 232 -5.79 10.44 -10.50
N ILE A 233 -6.99 9.90 -10.28
CA ILE A 233 -7.59 8.89 -11.18
C ILE A 233 -7.91 9.57 -12.51
N PRO A 234 -7.44 9.06 -13.66
CA PRO A 234 -7.74 9.65 -14.95
C PRO A 234 -9.23 9.51 -15.32
N PRO A 235 -9.77 10.33 -16.24
CA PRO A 235 -11.13 10.18 -16.73
C PRO A 235 -11.41 8.77 -17.26
N LEU A 236 -12.56 8.18 -16.87
CA LEU A 236 -12.99 6.84 -17.26
C LEU A 236 -14.01 6.88 -18.43
N ALA A 237 -14.30 8.05 -18.95
CA ALA A 237 -15.25 8.24 -20.05
C ALA A 237 -14.83 7.46 -21.30
N GLY A 238 -15.78 6.75 -21.92
CA GLY A 238 -15.55 5.93 -23.12
C GLY A 238 -15.18 4.47 -22.85
N LEU A 239 -15.01 4.05 -21.59
CA LEU A 239 -14.69 2.67 -21.20
C LEU A 239 -15.97 1.85 -20.98
N ALA A 240 -16.86 1.81 -21.97
CA ALA A 240 -18.19 1.18 -21.82
C ALA A 240 -18.17 -0.32 -21.50
N ASN A 241 -17.08 -1.02 -21.83
CA ASN A 241 -16.88 -2.44 -21.54
C ASN A 241 -16.23 -2.72 -20.20
N LEU A 242 -15.80 -1.66 -19.45
CA LEU A 242 -15.11 -1.81 -18.19
C LEU A 242 -16.01 -2.51 -17.16
N GLN A 243 -15.54 -3.66 -16.65
CA GLN A 243 -16.20 -4.46 -15.63
C GLN A 243 -15.51 -4.31 -14.27
N THR A 244 -14.18 -4.25 -14.28
CA THR A 244 -13.38 -4.13 -13.07
C THR A 244 -12.46 -2.92 -13.15
N PHE A 245 -12.59 -2.02 -12.17
CA PHE A 245 -11.63 -0.96 -11.90
C PHE A 245 -11.15 -1.07 -10.47
N ASN A 246 -9.91 -1.51 -10.29
CA ASN A 246 -9.36 -1.78 -8.97
C ASN A 246 -8.00 -1.11 -8.78
N VAL A 247 -7.99 -0.06 -7.95
CA VAL A 247 -6.82 0.75 -7.62
C VAL A 247 -6.59 0.86 -6.12
N PHE A 248 -7.18 -0.06 -5.32
CA PHE A 248 -7.10 -0.01 -3.88
C PHE A 248 -5.65 -0.11 -3.39
N THR A 249 -5.38 0.43 -2.21
CA THR A 249 -4.03 0.45 -1.62
C THR A 249 -2.98 1.03 -2.56
N ASN A 250 -3.09 2.34 -2.76
CA ASN A 250 -2.14 3.20 -3.45
C ASN A 250 -2.06 4.55 -2.71
N ALA A 251 -1.38 5.55 -3.28
CA ALA A 251 -1.31 6.92 -2.77
C ALA A 251 -2.02 7.92 -3.70
N LEU A 252 -3.11 7.48 -4.36
CA LEU A 252 -3.88 8.31 -5.28
C LEU A 252 -4.58 9.45 -4.54
N SER A 253 -4.71 10.60 -5.18
CA SER A 253 -5.26 11.83 -4.60
C SER A 253 -6.27 12.49 -5.54
N GLY A 254 -6.94 13.56 -5.07
CA GLY A 254 -7.99 14.23 -5.84
C GLY A 254 -9.32 13.50 -5.74
N THR A 255 -10.21 13.70 -6.70
CA THR A 255 -11.58 13.19 -6.69
C THR A 255 -11.76 11.96 -7.58
N ILE A 256 -12.78 11.14 -7.30
CA ILE A 256 -13.20 10.11 -8.26
C ILE A 256 -13.83 10.80 -9.48
N PRO A 257 -13.40 10.48 -10.71
CA PRO A 257 -14.05 11.00 -11.91
C PRO A 257 -15.48 10.46 -12.04
N PRO A 258 -16.37 11.13 -12.80
CA PRO A 258 -17.72 10.64 -13.04
C PRO A 258 -17.71 9.20 -13.59
N LEU A 259 -18.59 8.34 -13.03
CA LEU A 259 -18.76 6.95 -13.45
C LEU A 259 -19.87 6.79 -14.51
N THR A 260 -20.42 7.88 -15.00
CA THR A 260 -21.43 7.86 -16.06
C THR A 260 -20.89 7.27 -17.36
N GLY A 261 -21.64 6.39 -18.01
CA GLY A 261 -21.20 5.74 -19.25
C GLY A 261 -20.39 4.47 -19.06
N LEU A 262 -20.45 3.85 -17.86
CA LEU A 262 -19.85 2.57 -17.53
C LEU A 262 -20.93 1.48 -17.25
N PRO A 263 -21.80 1.15 -18.21
CA PRO A 263 -22.95 0.27 -17.94
C PRO A 263 -22.55 -1.16 -17.59
N SER A 264 -21.33 -1.57 -17.92
CA SER A 264 -20.80 -2.92 -17.66
C SER A 264 -20.07 -3.05 -16.33
N LEU A 265 -19.92 -1.95 -15.54
CA LEU A 265 -19.11 -1.93 -14.34
C LEU A 265 -19.72 -2.82 -13.24
N LEU A 266 -18.98 -3.90 -12.92
CA LEU A 266 -19.31 -4.87 -11.88
C LEU A 266 -18.63 -4.58 -10.55
N TYR A 267 -17.35 -4.16 -10.60
CA TYR A 267 -16.53 -3.96 -9.43
C TYR A 267 -15.72 -2.68 -9.54
N PHE A 268 -15.90 -1.80 -8.58
CA PHE A 268 -15.14 -0.55 -8.44
C PHE A 268 -14.54 -0.46 -7.06
N ASN A 269 -13.21 -0.39 -6.96
CA ASN A 269 -12.55 -0.29 -5.68
C ASN A 269 -11.39 0.72 -5.71
N VAL A 270 -11.55 1.77 -4.93
CA VAL A 270 -10.57 2.84 -4.71
C VAL A 270 -10.17 2.95 -3.24
N SER A 271 -10.49 1.97 -2.43
CA SER A 271 -10.21 1.98 -0.98
C SER A 271 -8.73 2.15 -0.68
N SER A 272 -8.43 2.67 0.49
CA SER A 272 -7.05 2.85 0.98
C SER A 272 -6.19 3.67 0.03
N ASN A 273 -6.62 4.93 -0.16
CA ASN A 273 -5.93 5.97 -0.92
C ASN A 273 -6.02 7.32 -0.19
N ALA A 274 -5.58 8.41 -0.81
CA ALA A 274 -5.69 9.77 -0.30
C ALA A 274 -6.73 10.59 -1.10
N LEU A 275 -7.79 9.94 -1.59
CA LEU A 275 -8.83 10.59 -2.39
C LEU A 275 -9.72 11.48 -1.51
N THR A 276 -10.24 12.56 -2.12
CA THR A 276 -11.00 13.61 -1.43
C THR A 276 -12.27 13.99 -2.20
N GLY A 277 -13.08 14.90 -1.64
CA GLY A 277 -14.31 15.41 -2.24
C GLY A 277 -15.47 14.42 -2.17
N PRO A 278 -16.59 14.69 -2.84
CA PRO A 278 -17.77 13.87 -2.76
C PRO A 278 -17.64 12.55 -3.53
N LEU A 279 -18.33 11.51 -3.04
CA LEU A 279 -18.52 10.28 -3.81
C LEU A 279 -19.32 10.58 -5.08
N PRO A 280 -18.99 9.94 -6.22
CA PRO A 280 -19.69 10.17 -7.48
C PRO A 280 -21.10 9.58 -7.44
N SER A 281 -22.02 10.07 -8.31
CA SER A 281 -23.27 9.39 -8.56
C SER A 281 -23.03 7.96 -9.07
N LEU A 282 -23.81 7.02 -8.54
CA LEU A 282 -23.84 5.63 -8.98
C LEU A 282 -24.99 5.34 -9.97
N ASP A 283 -25.68 6.39 -10.40
CA ASP A 283 -26.76 6.26 -11.38
C ASP A 283 -26.23 5.71 -12.72
N GLY A 284 -26.98 4.79 -13.33
CA GLY A 284 -26.59 4.20 -14.62
C GLY A 284 -25.57 3.05 -14.53
N LEU A 285 -25.40 2.47 -13.34
CA LEU A 285 -24.54 1.30 -13.08
C LEU A 285 -25.40 0.06 -12.73
N PRO A 286 -26.23 -0.46 -13.66
CA PRO A 286 -27.28 -1.44 -13.33
C PRO A 286 -26.73 -2.80 -12.91
N VAL A 287 -25.49 -3.11 -13.23
CA VAL A 287 -24.85 -4.40 -12.92
C VAL A 287 -23.84 -4.33 -11.79
N LEU A 288 -23.65 -3.14 -11.17
CA LEU A 288 -22.67 -2.95 -10.11
C LEU A 288 -22.93 -3.93 -8.96
N ASN A 289 -21.92 -4.72 -8.65
CA ASN A 289 -21.97 -5.74 -7.61
C ASN A 289 -21.12 -5.35 -6.38
N GLY A 290 -20.00 -4.68 -6.58
CA GLY A 290 -19.14 -4.24 -5.50
C GLY A 290 -18.66 -2.79 -5.67
N PHE A 291 -18.81 -1.98 -4.60
CA PHE A 291 -18.28 -0.63 -4.52
C PHE A 291 -17.45 -0.46 -3.25
N GLY A 292 -16.16 -0.18 -3.39
CA GLY A 292 -15.23 0.03 -2.32
C GLY A 292 -14.57 1.42 -2.40
N ALA A 293 -14.77 2.24 -1.36
CA ALA A 293 -14.16 3.57 -1.23
C ALA A 293 -13.71 3.84 0.22
N SER A 294 -13.56 2.79 1.03
CA SER A 294 -13.11 2.90 2.43
C SER A 294 -11.70 3.44 2.53
N ASP A 295 -11.35 3.97 3.70
CA ASP A 295 -9.99 4.46 3.98
C ASP A 295 -9.52 5.53 2.98
N ASN A 296 -10.27 6.63 2.91
CA ASN A 296 -9.98 7.82 2.12
C ASN A 296 -10.38 9.09 2.90
N ALA A 297 -10.36 10.24 2.25
CA ALA A 297 -10.81 11.51 2.84
C ALA A 297 -12.06 12.06 2.12
N PHE A 298 -12.95 11.18 1.66
CA PHE A 298 -14.21 11.60 1.01
C PHE A 298 -15.12 12.35 1.98
N ASP A 299 -15.79 13.37 1.47
CA ASP A 299 -16.72 14.23 2.21
C ASP A 299 -18.11 14.31 1.55
N GLY A 300 -18.99 15.11 2.12
CA GLY A 300 -20.36 15.27 1.60
C GLY A 300 -21.26 14.06 1.84
N PRO A 301 -22.46 14.04 1.26
CA PRO A 301 -23.44 12.99 1.49
C PRO A 301 -23.13 11.71 0.70
N LEU A 302 -23.66 10.59 1.19
CA LEU A 302 -23.69 9.35 0.43
C LEU A 302 -24.51 9.51 -0.85
N PRO A 303 -24.08 8.93 -1.98
CA PRO A 303 -24.87 8.92 -3.20
C PRO A 303 -26.15 8.08 -3.03
N SER A 304 -27.16 8.32 -3.87
CA SER A 304 -28.31 7.45 -3.95
C SER A 304 -27.89 6.02 -4.32
N LEU A 305 -28.45 5.03 -3.61
CA LEU A 305 -28.27 3.62 -3.90
C LEU A 305 -29.47 3.01 -4.63
N ALA A 306 -30.43 3.85 -5.00
CA ALA A 306 -31.65 3.42 -5.69
C ALA A 306 -31.31 2.78 -7.06
N GLY A 307 -31.94 1.64 -7.35
CA GLY A 307 -31.73 0.93 -8.60
C GLY A 307 -30.55 -0.02 -8.65
N LEU A 308 -29.72 -0.10 -7.60
CA LEU A 308 -28.55 -0.98 -7.52
C LEU A 308 -28.93 -2.38 -6.96
N ALA A 309 -29.91 -3.04 -7.57
CA ALA A 309 -30.41 -4.32 -7.08
C ALA A 309 -29.38 -5.46 -7.08
N ASN A 310 -28.33 -5.33 -7.88
CA ASN A 310 -27.22 -6.32 -7.96
C ASN A 310 -26.11 -6.05 -6.96
N LEU A 311 -26.13 -4.91 -6.23
CA LEU A 311 -25.07 -4.55 -5.29
C LEU A 311 -25.05 -5.54 -4.11
N ALA A 312 -23.95 -6.27 -4.01
CA ALA A 312 -23.70 -7.24 -2.94
C ALA A 312 -22.78 -6.69 -1.85
N SER A 313 -21.89 -5.75 -2.20
CA SER A 313 -20.93 -5.15 -1.27
C SER A 313 -20.85 -3.64 -1.46
N PHE A 314 -21.02 -2.90 -0.36
CA PHE A 314 -20.84 -1.45 -0.30
C PHE A 314 -19.99 -1.08 0.91
N GLY A 315 -18.74 -0.64 0.66
CA GLY A 315 -17.77 -0.25 1.68
C GLY A 315 -17.30 1.18 1.47
N VAL A 316 -17.64 2.07 2.42
CA VAL A 316 -17.24 3.48 2.44
C VAL A 316 -16.75 3.90 3.83
N ALA A 317 -16.39 2.93 4.64
CA ALA A 317 -15.94 3.17 6.00
C ALA A 317 -14.71 4.08 6.03
N HIS A 318 -14.51 4.70 7.18
CA HIS A 318 -13.33 5.51 7.37
C HIS A 318 -13.18 6.64 6.33
N ASN A 319 -14.15 7.57 6.33
CA ASN A 319 -14.18 8.78 5.53
C ASN A 319 -14.74 9.96 6.34
N ASN A 320 -14.97 11.11 5.72
CA ASN A 320 -15.59 12.28 6.33
C ASN A 320 -17.04 12.48 5.84
N LEU A 321 -17.71 11.39 5.42
CA LEU A 321 -19.04 11.44 4.82
C LEU A 321 -20.10 11.91 5.84
N THR A 322 -21.04 12.70 5.37
CA THR A 322 -22.07 13.38 6.17
C THR A 322 -23.48 13.06 5.69
N GLY A 323 -24.50 13.58 6.39
CA GLY A 323 -25.90 13.37 6.03
C GLY A 323 -26.44 11.99 6.40
N PRO A 324 -27.65 11.63 5.97
CA PRO A 324 -28.26 10.36 6.33
C PRO A 324 -27.77 9.19 5.50
N LEU A 325 -27.88 7.98 6.05
CA LEU A 325 -27.77 6.76 5.26
C LEU A 325 -28.96 6.71 4.26
N PRO A 326 -28.70 6.60 2.95
CA PRO A 326 -29.76 6.57 1.96
C PRO A 326 -30.62 5.32 2.08
N SER A 327 -31.82 5.34 1.49
CA SER A 327 -32.73 4.17 1.47
C SER A 327 -32.01 2.96 0.85
N LEU A 328 -32.07 1.83 1.53
CA LEU A 328 -31.57 0.52 1.08
C LEU A 328 -32.67 -0.33 0.44
N ALA A 329 -33.85 0.24 0.20
CA ALA A 329 -34.99 -0.48 -0.36
C ALA A 329 -34.68 -1.05 -1.76
N GLY A 330 -34.98 -2.32 -1.96
CA GLY A 330 -34.74 -3.02 -3.24
C GLY A 330 -33.34 -3.63 -3.40
N MET A 331 -32.45 -3.45 -2.43
CA MET A 331 -31.11 -4.03 -2.45
C MET A 331 -31.13 -5.50 -1.97
N THR A 332 -31.72 -6.36 -2.78
CA THR A 332 -32.00 -7.76 -2.40
C THR A 332 -30.74 -8.63 -2.30
N ASN A 333 -29.63 -8.20 -2.88
CA ASN A 333 -28.36 -8.95 -2.90
C ASN A 333 -27.33 -8.40 -1.91
N LEU A 334 -27.62 -7.31 -1.19
CA LEU A 334 -26.67 -6.70 -0.28
C LEU A 334 -26.34 -7.67 0.88
N SER A 335 -25.08 -8.06 0.96
CA SER A 335 -24.53 -8.98 1.95
C SER A 335 -23.42 -8.39 2.80
N PHE A 336 -22.87 -7.26 2.35
CA PHE A 336 -21.84 -6.51 3.06
C PHE A 336 -22.11 -5.01 2.97
N LEU A 337 -22.22 -4.34 4.12
CA LEU A 337 -22.39 -2.89 4.24
C LEU A 337 -21.47 -2.36 5.33
N ASP A 338 -20.46 -1.60 4.94
CA ASP A 338 -19.61 -0.91 5.90
C ASP A 338 -19.59 0.60 5.64
N VAL A 339 -20.29 1.34 6.49
CA VAL A 339 -20.36 2.80 6.48
C VAL A 339 -19.76 3.42 7.75
N SER A 340 -19.13 2.60 8.57
CA SER A 340 -18.57 2.99 9.87
C SER A 340 -17.50 4.08 9.75
N PHE A 341 -17.17 4.68 10.88
CA PHE A 341 -16.14 5.71 10.94
C PHE A 341 -16.36 6.84 9.91
N ASN A 342 -17.57 7.41 9.92
CA ASN A 342 -17.97 8.58 9.16
C ASN A 342 -18.68 9.59 10.08
N ARG A 343 -19.30 10.60 9.51
CA ARG A 343 -20.09 11.62 10.20
C ARG A 343 -21.58 11.54 9.79
N LEU A 344 -22.06 10.33 9.52
CA LEU A 344 -23.43 10.11 9.10
C LEU A 344 -24.38 10.36 10.28
N VAL A 345 -25.56 10.92 10.01
CA VAL A 345 -26.54 11.36 11.01
C VAL A 345 -27.95 10.84 10.69
N GLY A 346 -28.84 10.97 11.65
CA GLY A 346 -30.30 10.69 11.49
C GLY A 346 -30.64 9.21 11.62
N ALA A 347 -31.87 8.88 11.30
CA ALA A 347 -32.41 7.54 11.44
C ALA A 347 -31.82 6.58 10.38
N VAL A 348 -31.46 5.38 10.77
CA VAL A 348 -31.08 4.32 9.83
C VAL A 348 -32.29 3.74 9.13
N PRO A 349 -32.26 3.52 7.80
CA PRO A 349 -33.37 2.88 7.07
C PRO A 349 -33.54 1.43 7.51
N PRO A 350 -34.67 0.78 7.21
CA PRO A 350 -34.87 -0.64 7.48
C PRO A 350 -33.82 -1.51 6.80
N VAL A 351 -33.46 -2.65 7.41
CA VAL A 351 -32.58 -3.67 6.81
C VAL A 351 -33.17 -4.13 5.47
N PRO A 352 -32.39 -4.12 4.37
CA PRO A 352 -32.96 -4.28 3.02
C PRO A 352 -33.42 -5.72 2.70
N ASN A 353 -32.83 -6.71 3.36
CA ASN A 353 -33.10 -8.12 3.10
C ASN A 353 -32.55 -9.00 4.24
N PRO A 354 -33.07 -10.24 4.40
CA PRO A 354 -32.61 -11.15 5.45
C PRO A 354 -31.22 -11.76 5.19
N TYR A 355 -30.58 -11.46 4.05
CA TYR A 355 -29.27 -11.97 3.66
C TYR A 355 -28.11 -11.03 4.01
N LEU A 356 -28.42 -9.85 4.58
CA LEU A 356 -27.40 -9.09 5.25
C LEU A 356 -26.98 -9.89 6.48
N HIS A 357 -25.98 -10.75 6.30
CA HIS A 357 -25.57 -11.80 7.25
C HIS A 357 -25.28 -11.24 8.65
N PRO A 358 -25.38 -12.04 9.70
CA PRO A 358 -24.79 -11.66 10.98
C PRO A 358 -23.34 -11.20 10.77
N ALA A 359 -23.01 -10.00 11.27
CA ALA A 359 -21.75 -9.30 11.00
C ALA A 359 -21.53 -8.87 9.53
N GLY A 360 -22.57 -8.84 8.70
CA GLY A 360 -22.51 -8.29 7.33
C GLY A 360 -22.63 -6.77 7.27
N ALA A 361 -23.01 -6.12 8.37
CA ALA A 361 -23.12 -4.67 8.46
C ALA A 361 -22.25 -4.08 9.57
N THR A 362 -21.60 -2.96 9.29
CA THR A 362 -20.90 -2.12 10.27
C THR A 362 -21.37 -0.68 10.07
N LEU A 363 -22.16 -0.18 11.03
CA LEU A 363 -22.77 1.15 10.95
C LEU A 363 -22.02 2.18 11.76
N CYS A 364 -21.44 1.79 12.88
CA CYS A 364 -20.81 2.68 13.85
C CYS A 364 -19.28 2.49 13.84
N PRO A 365 -18.53 3.51 14.25
CA PRO A 365 -18.98 4.83 14.77
C PRO A 365 -19.54 5.76 13.69
N ASN A 366 -20.67 6.39 13.98
CA ASN A 366 -21.34 7.47 13.27
C ASN A 366 -22.27 8.20 14.26
N PHE A 367 -22.95 9.26 13.85
CA PHE A 367 -23.91 10.03 14.67
C PHE A 367 -25.35 9.64 14.37
N PHE A 368 -25.62 8.38 14.14
CA PHE A 368 -26.99 7.90 13.90
C PHE A 368 -27.87 7.99 15.14
N ASP A 369 -29.16 8.21 14.91
CA ASP A 369 -30.16 8.19 15.97
C ASP A 369 -30.22 6.79 16.61
N PRO A 370 -30.11 6.66 17.93
CA PRO A 370 -30.05 5.38 18.62
C PRO A 370 -31.47 4.74 18.74
N THR A 371 -32.00 4.27 17.63
CA THR A 371 -33.31 3.64 17.57
C THR A 371 -33.18 2.12 17.64
N PRO A 372 -33.74 1.44 18.65
CA PRO A 372 -33.71 0.00 18.77
C PRO A 372 -34.24 -0.72 17.53
N SER A 373 -33.56 -1.77 17.08
CA SER A 373 -33.98 -2.59 15.94
C SER A 373 -33.33 -3.98 16.04
N ASP A 374 -34.15 -5.00 16.24
CA ASP A 374 -33.68 -6.39 16.29
C ASP A 374 -33.04 -6.82 14.96
N ASP A 375 -33.52 -6.30 13.83
CA ASP A 375 -32.96 -6.60 12.50
C ASP A 375 -31.56 -6.02 12.34
N TRP A 376 -31.30 -4.78 12.81
CA TRP A 376 -29.97 -4.19 12.80
C TRP A 376 -29.04 -4.82 13.85
N ASP A 377 -29.55 -5.20 15.01
CA ASP A 377 -28.79 -5.97 16.02
C ASP A 377 -28.29 -7.28 15.41
N ALA A 378 -29.13 -7.98 14.66
CA ALA A 378 -28.76 -9.20 13.95
C ALA A 378 -27.74 -8.94 12.83
N ALA A 379 -27.96 -7.90 11.99
CA ALA A 379 -27.09 -7.58 10.87
C ALA A 379 -25.68 -7.12 11.30
N THR A 380 -25.58 -6.41 12.43
CA THR A 380 -24.29 -5.95 13.00
C THR A 380 -23.66 -6.95 13.94
N SER A 381 -24.41 -7.98 14.39
CA SER A 381 -24.01 -8.89 15.49
C SER A 381 -23.71 -8.16 16.81
N GLN A 382 -24.34 -7.01 17.02
CA GLN A 382 -24.17 -6.16 18.20
C GLN A 382 -25.53 -5.75 18.76
N THR A 383 -25.68 -5.80 20.08
CA THR A 383 -26.94 -5.44 20.76
C THR A 383 -26.68 -4.47 21.92
N PRO A 384 -27.18 -3.24 21.86
CA PRO A 384 -27.87 -2.64 20.71
C PRO A 384 -26.89 -2.31 19.58
N TRP A 385 -27.31 -2.35 18.33
CA TRP A 385 -26.48 -2.08 17.15
C TRP A 385 -25.75 -0.72 17.21
N TYR A 386 -26.30 0.23 17.94
CA TYR A 386 -25.77 1.59 18.08
C TYR A 386 -24.83 1.76 19.30
N ALA A 387 -24.45 0.70 20.00
CA ALA A 387 -23.62 0.80 21.20
C ALA A 387 -22.31 1.56 20.94
N ASP A 388 -21.68 1.34 19.77
CA ASP A 388 -20.46 2.04 19.36
C ASP A 388 -20.73 3.39 18.66
N CYS A 389 -21.99 3.76 18.44
CA CYS A 389 -22.37 5.07 17.89
C CYS A 389 -22.34 6.18 18.93
N LEU A 390 -22.46 5.84 20.18
CA LEU A 390 -22.43 6.81 21.28
C LEU A 390 -20.99 7.32 21.46
N GLN A 391 -20.71 8.52 20.96
CA GLN A 391 -19.39 9.12 21.00
C GLN A 391 -19.38 10.38 21.83
N THR A 392 -18.42 10.45 22.76
CA THR A 392 -17.94 11.73 23.26
C THR A 392 -17.10 12.34 22.14
N THR A 393 -17.49 13.48 21.64
CA THR A 393 -16.74 14.20 20.61
C THR A 393 -15.69 15.07 21.28
N VAL A 394 -14.42 14.74 21.04
CA VAL A 394 -13.30 15.66 21.33
C VAL A 394 -13.13 16.50 20.06
N ASP A 395 -13.17 17.81 20.22
CA ASP A 395 -12.80 18.71 19.15
C ASP A 395 -11.31 18.55 18.85
N LEU A 396 -10.96 18.25 17.61
CA LEU A 396 -9.56 18.06 17.19
C LEU A 396 -8.87 19.39 16.85
N ASP A 397 -9.65 20.47 16.74
CA ASP A 397 -9.12 21.81 16.51
C ASP A 397 -8.73 22.48 17.85
N GLN A 398 -7.84 21.84 18.59
CA GLN A 398 -7.37 22.36 19.87
C GLN A 398 -5.91 21.96 20.16
N PHE A 399 -5.14 22.92 20.71
CA PHE A 399 -3.76 22.69 21.13
C PHE A 399 -3.65 21.63 22.24
N GLY A 400 -4.69 21.47 23.03
CA GLY A 400 -4.73 20.53 24.15
C GLY A 400 -4.50 19.06 23.82
N LEU A 401 -4.50 18.67 22.55
CA LEU A 401 -4.14 17.32 22.12
C LEU A 401 -2.62 17.13 21.95
N THR A 402 -1.86 18.22 21.91
CA THR A 402 -0.39 18.18 21.88
C THR A 402 0.14 17.46 23.12
N GLY A 403 1.06 16.51 22.94
CA GLY A 403 1.71 15.79 24.03
C GLY A 403 2.02 14.33 23.70
N SER A 404 2.38 13.58 24.73
CA SER A 404 2.86 12.20 24.64
C SER A 404 1.75 11.17 24.83
N TRP A 405 1.62 10.26 23.90
CA TRP A 405 0.62 9.20 23.85
C TRP A 405 1.32 7.84 23.77
N TYR A 406 0.92 6.88 24.58
CA TYR A 406 1.55 5.57 24.65
C TYR A 406 0.54 4.46 24.92
N ASN A 407 0.90 3.24 24.58
CA ASN A 407 0.16 2.06 24.99
C ASN A 407 0.82 1.45 26.23
N PRO A 408 0.11 1.32 27.37
CA PRO A 408 0.68 0.77 28.60
C PRO A 408 1.20 -0.67 28.50
N THR A 409 0.71 -1.43 27.50
CA THR A 409 1.12 -2.82 27.27
C THR A 409 2.30 -2.96 26.31
N MET A 410 2.73 -1.85 25.67
CA MET A 410 3.82 -1.82 24.69
C MET A 410 4.98 -0.97 25.19
N SER A 411 5.92 -1.61 25.88
CA SER A 411 7.05 -0.90 26.48
C SER A 411 7.96 -0.22 25.47
N GLY A 412 8.36 1.02 25.78
CA GLY A 412 9.35 1.79 25.01
C GLY A 412 8.87 2.29 23.65
N GLN A 413 7.57 2.33 23.40
CA GLN A 413 6.95 2.82 22.17
C GLN A 413 5.89 3.86 22.47
N GLY A 414 5.76 4.84 21.59
CA GLY A 414 4.77 5.90 21.78
C GLY A 414 4.72 6.88 20.62
N ILE A 415 3.76 7.79 20.72
CA ILE A 415 3.56 8.88 19.76
C ILE A 415 3.67 10.19 20.53
N LEU A 416 4.51 11.10 20.07
CA LEU A 416 4.40 12.51 20.46
C LEU A 416 3.66 13.25 19.36
N LEU A 417 2.60 13.94 19.74
CA LEU A 417 1.70 14.65 18.85
C LEU A 417 1.82 16.15 19.06
N ASP A 418 1.80 16.91 17.99
CA ASP A 418 1.62 18.35 17.95
C ASP A 418 0.33 18.68 17.20
N SER A 419 -0.62 19.29 17.87
CA SER A 419 -1.88 19.74 17.30
C SER A 419 -1.80 21.24 17.04
N MET A 420 -2.00 21.62 15.77
CA MET A 420 -1.89 22.98 15.26
C MET A 420 -3.28 23.48 14.87
N PRO A 421 -4.04 24.07 15.79
CA PRO A 421 -5.41 24.50 15.52
C PRO A 421 -5.45 25.68 14.54
N ASP A 422 -6.60 25.81 13.87
CA ASP A 422 -6.98 26.90 12.97
C ASP A 422 -5.97 27.22 11.84
N MET A 423 -5.26 26.20 11.36
CA MET A 423 -4.23 26.36 10.31
C MET A 423 -4.79 26.83 8.96
N ASP A 424 -6.08 26.64 8.73
CA ASP A 424 -6.78 27.03 7.49
C ASP A 424 -7.62 28.31 7.65
N GLY A 425 -7.71 28.87 8.87
CA GLY A 425 -8.57 30.02 9.21
C GLY A 425 -10.06 29.71 9.14
N ALA A 426 -10.44 28.44 9.10
CA ALA A 426 -11.82 27.95 9.00
C ALA A 426 -12.18 26.97 10.12
N GLY A 427 -11.35 26.86 11.16
CA GLY A 427 -11.51 25.94 12.28
C GLY A 427 -11.01 24.52 11.98
N GLY A 428 -10.12 24.37 11.00
CA GLY A 428 -9.42 23.13 10.72
C GLY A 428 -8.02 23.12 11.34
N SER A 429 -7.56 21.95 11.79
CA SER A 429 -6.24 21.77 12.38
C SER A 429 -5.30 20.97 11.48
N VAL A 430 -4.01 21.01 11.81
CA VAL A 430 -3.02 20.06 11.31
C VAL A 430 -2.48 19.27 12.49
N LEU A 431 -2.51 17.96 12.40
CA LEU A 431 -1.82 17.09 13.33
C LEU A 431 -0.48 16.66 12.74
N PHE A 432 0.57 16.86 13.51
CA PHE A 432 1.92 16.37 13.23
C PHE A 432 2.41 15.54 14.42
N GLY A 433 3.11 14.43 14.15
CA GLY A 433 3.62 13.61 15.25
C GLY A 433 4.80 12.75 14.86
N GLY A 434 5.52 12.30 15.88
CA GLY A 434 6.54 11.27 15.76
C GLY A 434 6.09 9.98 16.44
N TRP A 435 6.07 8.88 15.70
CA TRP A 435 5.82 7.55 16.22
C TRP A 435 7.15 6.83 16.43
N PHE A 436 7.52 6.66 17.68
CA PHE A 436 8.79 6.06 18.10
C PHE A 436 8.59 4.57 18.35
N THR A 437 9.34 3.73 17.63
CA THR A 437 9.14 2.29 17.61
C THR A 437 10.42 1.52 17.21
N PHE A 438 10.29 0.26 16.84
CA PHE A 438 11.38 -0.64 16.47
C PHE A 438 11.04 -1.41 15.20
N VAL A 439 12.04 -2.01 14.51
CA VAL A 439 11.78 -2.93 13.39
C VAL A 439 11.11 -4.21 13.88
N THR A 440 10.28 -4.80 13.02
CA THR A 440 9.72 -6.14 13.22
C THR A 440 10.62 -7.15 12.52
N GLU A 441 11.12 -8.15 13.24
CA GLU A 441 11.76 -9.32 12.65
C GLU A 441 11.05 -10.58 13.12
N SER A 442 10.68 -11.44 12.19
CA SER A 442 10.15 -12.76 12.50
C SER A 442 11.31 -13.71 12.85
N GLY A 443 11.36 -14.18 14.09
CA GLY A 443 12.15 -15.36 14.47
C GLY A 443 13.55 -15.14 15.01
N ILE A 444 13.96 -13.92 15.39
CA ILE A 444 15.28 -13.65 15.97
C ILE A 444 15.14 -13.12 17.40
N GLU A 445 16.04 -13.54 18.29
CA GLU A 445 16.15 -13.02 19.66
C GLU A 445 16.23 -11.49 19.65
N LEU A 446 15.52 -10.85 20.57
CA LEU A 446 15.47 -9.39 20.75
C LEU A 446 16.88 -8.88 21.02
N SER A 447 17.54 -8.35 19.99
CA SER A 447 18.88 -7.77 20.11
C SER A 447 18.80 -6.39 20.76
N PRO A 448 19.66 -6.07 21.73
CA PRO A 448 19.74 -4.73 22.34
C PRO A 448 20.41 -3.69 21.44
N ASP A 449 20.37 -3.84 20.14
CA ASP A 449 21.05 -2.95 19.17
C ASP A 449 20.19 -1.69 18.91
N PRO A 450 20.72 -0.47 19.17
CA PRO A 450 20.07 0.79 18.82
C PRO A 450 19.75 0.94 17.33
N ALA A 451 20.44 0.22 16.44
CA ALA A 451 20.16 0.22 15.01
C ALA A 451 18.74 -0.29 14.65
N ARG A 452 18.06 -0.91 15.59
CA ARG A 452 16.68 -1.38 15.43
C ARG A 452 15.61 -0.33 15.74
N GLN A 453 15.98 0.80 16.29
CA GLN A 453 15.06 1.91 16.50
C GLN A 453 14.53 2.43 15.16
N ARG A 454 13.25 2.80 15.17
CA ARG A 454 12.59 3.49 14.05
C ARG A 454 11.74 4.63 14.59
N TRP A 455 11.67 5.68 13.82
CA TRP A 455 10.66 6.72 14.02
C TRP A 455 9.96 7.00 12.70
N LEU A 456 8.66 7.20 12.78
CA LEU A 456 7.81 7.47 11.64
C LEU A 456 7.16 8.84 11.87
N ALA A 457 7.13 9.69 10.87
CA ALA A 457 6.39 10.93 10.97
C ALA A 457 4.92 10.69 10.62
N LEU A 458 4.04 11.28 11.42
CA LEU A 458 2.59 11.30 11.19
C LEU A 458 2.20 12.72 10.81
N GLN A 459 1.47 12.91 9.72
CA GLN A 459 0.99 14.23 9.32
C GLN A 459 -0.33 14.16 8.59
N GLY A 460 -1.26 15.06 8.93
CA GLY A 460 -2.51 15.21 8.21
C GLY A 460 -3.27 16.45 8.59
N SER A 461 -4.06 16.97 7.65
CA SER A 461 -5.02 18.05 7.89
C SER A 461 -6.32 17.47 8.44
N VAL A 462 -6.87 18.13 9.43
CA VAL A 462 -8.11 17.75 10.11
C VAL A 462 -9.14 18.83 9.84
N PRO A 463 -10.19 18.55 9.08
CA PRO A 463 -11.25 19.53 8.84
C PRO A 463 -11.97 19.96 10.11
N ALA A 464 -12.53 21.17 10.13
CA ALA A 464 -13.36 21.68 11.23
C ALA A 464 -14.44 20.68 11.63
N GLY A 465 -14.57 20.42 12.94
CA GLY A 465 -15.55 19.49 13.51
C GLY A 465 -15.28 18.01 13.21
N ALA A 466 -14.06 17.65 12.77
CA ALA A 466 -13.67 16.25 12.63
C ALA A 466 -13.54 15.58 14.00
N THR A 467 -13.95 14.31 14.07
CA THR A 467 -13.87 13.47 15.28
C THR A 467 -12.71 12.48 15.22
N GLU A 468 -12.05 12.39 14.09
CA GLU A 468 -10.84 11.59 13.86
C GLU A 468 -9.94 12.27 12.84
N ALA A 469 -8.64 11.94 12.89
CA ALA A 469 -7.64 12.44 11.98
C ALA A 469 -7.13 11.33 11.05
N LEU A 470 -7.12 11.58 9.75
CA LEU A 470 -6.41 10.74 8.79
C LEU A 470 -4.99 11.30 8.62
N LEU A 471 -4.00 10.50 8.97
CA LEU A 471 -2.60 10.89 8.96
C LEU A 471 -1.82 10.05 7.95
N GLY A 472 -1.05 10.67 7.08
CA GLY A 472 -0.01 9.98 6.31
C GLY A 472 1.10 9.51 7.26
N ILE A 473 1.60 8.30 7.05
CA ILE A 473 2.76 7.74 7.74
C ILE A 473 3.96 7.85 6.81
N TYR A 474 4.99 8.57 7.25
CA TYR A 474 6.20 8.81 6.48
C TYR A 474 7.41 8.19 7.16
N ALA A 475 8.24 7.50 6.38
CA ALA A 475 9.57 7.08 6.79
C ALA A 475 10.62 7.94 6.12
N THR A 476 11.69 8.24 6.84
CA THR A 476 12.83 9.00 6.32
C THR A 476 14.09 8.12 6.30
N ALA A 477 14.94 8.33 5.30
CA ALA A 477 16.20 7.63 5.12
C ALA A 477 17.33 8.62 4.78
N ASP A 478 18.56 8.11 4.80
CA ASP A 478 19.79 8.79 4.34
C ASP A 478 20.28 9.95 5.23
N GLY A 479 19.72 10.13 6.43
CA GLY A 479 20.16 11.14 7.40
C GLY A 479 21.44 10.77 8.15
N ARG A 480 22.11 11.79 8.73
CA ARG A 480 23.26 11.63 9.65
C ARG A 480 23.12 12.56 10.83
N LEU A 481 23.60 12.11 12.01
CA LEU A 481 23.65 12.94 13.21
C LEU A 481 24.43 14.23 12.95
N ALA A 482 23.82 15.37 13.24
CA ALA A 482 24.41 16.71 13.15
C ALA A 482 25.07 17.07 11.80
N ALA A 483 24.63 16.47 10.69
CA ALA A 483 25.12 16.82 9.36
C ALA A 483 23.92 17.06 8.41
N PRO A 484 23.98 18.06 7.51
CA PRO A 484 22.93 18.31 6.55
C PRO A 484 23.06 17.41 5.32
N PRO A 485 22.33 16.29 5.21
CA PRO A 485 22.14 15.58 3.95
C PRO A 485 20.75 15.87 3.39
N SER A 486 20.59 15.58 2.10
CA SER A 486 19.26 15.42 1.54
C SER A 486 18.57 14.20 2.17
N VAL A 487 17.58 14.42 3.03
CA VAL A 487 16.74 13.36 3.58
C VAL A 487 15.61 13.10 2.60
N SER A 488 15.42 11.85 2.21
CA SER A 488 14.23 11.42 1.46
C SER A 488 13.14 10.99 2.43
N ALA A 489 11.96 11.59 2.33
CA ALA A 489 10.77 11.15 3.04
C ALA A 489 9.86 10.39 2.07
N ALA A 490 9.45 9.19 2.44
CA ALA A 490 8.54 8.36 1.66
C ALA A 490 7.23 8.15 2.44
N LEU A 491 6.09 8.36 1.79
CA LEU A 491 4.81 7.93 2.34
C LEU A 491 4.77 6.40 2.31
N ILE A 492 4.56 5.78 3.47
CA ILE A 492 4.63 4.33 3.64
C ILE A 492 3.31 3.71 4.09
N GLY A 493 2.32 4.52 4.38
CA GLY A 493 1.02 4.07 4.84
C GLY A 493 0.17 5.23 5.35
N TYR A 494 -0.98 4.87 5.92
CA TYR A 494 -1.88 5.80 6.57
C TYR A 494 -2.24 5.32 7.97
N ALA A 495 -2.51 6.27 8.86
CA ALA A 495 -3.06 6.03 10.18
C ALA A 495 -4.30 6.87 10.41
N ARG A 496 -5.28 6.30 11.12
CA ARG A 496 -6.40 7.03 11.69
C ARG A 496 -6.20 7.16 13.17
N MET A 497 -6.28 8.37 13.65
CA MET A 497 -6.20 8.67 15.07
C MET A 497 -7.53 9.24 15.53
N ARG A 498 -8.10 8.62 16.56
CA ARG A 498 -9.36 9.00 17.17
C ARG A 498 -9.17 9.19 18.66
N PHE A 499 -9.68 10.27 19.17
CA PHE A 499 -9.66 10.59 20.60
C PHE A 499 -11.03 10.27 21.21
N THR A 500 -11.04 9.42 22.24
CA THR A 500 -12.26 9.11 22.98
C THR A 500 -12.53 10.20 24.03
N ASP A 501 -11.47 10.71 24.63
CA ASP A 501 -11.43 11.83 25.54
C ASP A 501 -10.04 12.48 25.51
N CYS A 502 -9.80 13.45 26.38
CA CYS A 502 -8.50 14.14 26.46
C CYS A 502 -7.34 13.28 26.95
N GLY A 503 -7.59 12.09 27.44
CA GLY A 503 -6.59 11.16 28.01
C GLY A 503 -6.47 9.84 27.24
N THR A 504 -7.43 9.51 26.39
CA THR A 504 -7.48 8.25 25.66
C THR A 504 -7.72 8.43 24.17
N ALA A 505 -6.99 7.70 23.37
CA ALA A 505 -7.12 7.70 21.92
C ALA A 505 -6.90 6.29 21.34
N THR A 506 -7.27 6.11 20.09
CA THR A 506 -6.92 4.92 19.32
C THR A 506 -6.23 5.36 18.03
N ILE A 507 -5.20 4.59 17.62
CA ILE A 507 -4.61 4.72 16.29
C ILE A 507 -4.75 3.41 15.56
N THR A 508 -5.30 3.47 14.35
CA THR A 508 -5.38 2.34 13.44
C THR A 508 -4.50 2.64 12.23
N SER A 509 -3.50 1.81 12.01
CA SER A 509 -2.52 2.01 10.94
C SER A 509 -2.64 0.97 9.85
N ARG A 510 -2.25 1.34 8.63
CA ARG A 510 -2.10 0.47 7.49
C ARG A 510 -0.88 0.88 6.68
N TYR A 511 -0.04 -0.10 6.34
CA TYR A 511 1.22 0.12 5.61
C TYR A 511 1.13 -0.48 4.21
N PHE A 512 1.78 0.16 3.25
CA PHE A 512 1.92 -0.38 1.90
C PHE A 512 2.88 -1.59 1.91
N ASP A 513 2.59 -2.62 1.12
CA ASP A 513 3.40 -3.84 1.12
C ASP A 513 4.85 -3.59 0.68
N SER A 514 5.06 -2.74 -0.32
CA SER A 514 6.39 -2.29 -0.76
C SER A 514 7.20 -1.59 0.34
N ALA A 515 6.53 -0.82 1.18
CA ALA A 515 7.17 -0.12 2.30
C ALA A 515 7.52 -1.08 3.43
N ARG A 516 6.73 -2.13 3.65
CA ARG A 516 6.93 -3.10 4.72
C ARG A 516 8.28 -3.81 4.60
N GLU A 517 8.65 -4.26 3.39
CA GLU A 517 9.94 -4.88 3.15
C GLU A 517 11.11 -3.89 3.27
N ARG A 518 10.96 -2.69 2.70
CA ARG A 518 12.02 -1.68 2.67
C ARG A 518 12.37 -1.13 4.06
N PHE A 519 11.37 -0.96 4.94
CA PHE A 519 11.53 -0.34 6.26
C PHE A 519 11.44 -1.33 7.42
N GLY A 520 11.36 -2.63 7.15
CA GLY A 520 11.33 -3.68 8.17
C GLY A 520 10.04 -3.69 9.00
N ILE A 521 8.89 -3.40 8.37
CA ILE A 521 7.57 -3.42 9.01
C ILE A 521 6.90 -4.75 8.71
N GLY A 522 6.88 -5.67 9.68
CA GLY A 522 6.49 -7.07 9.46
C GLY A 522 4.99 -7.37 9.32
N PHE A 523 4.10 -6.34 9.33
CA PHE A 523 2.65 -6.55 9.28
C PHE A 523 1.93 -5.43 8.51
N ALA A 524 0.73 -5.73 8.00
CA ALA A 524 -0.01 -4.84 7.11
C ALA A 524 -0.63 -3.62 7.82
N GLY A 525 -0.74 -3.65 9.15
CA GLY A 525 -1.33 -2.62 9.98
C GLY A 525 -2.06 -3.21 11.19
N GLY A 526 -2.60 -2.36 12.03
CA GLY A 526 -3.33 -2.78 13.23
C GLY A 526 -3.84 -1.60 14.04
N ARG A 527 -4.62 -1.92 15.08
CA ARG A 527 -5.16 -0.96 16.05
C ARG A 527 -4.30 -0.97 17.32
N ILE A 528 -4.02 0.21 17.85
CA ILE A 528 -3.35 0.43 19.14
C ILE A 528 -4.22 1.39 19.95
N ASP A 529 -4.56 1.00 21.16
CA ASP A 529 -5.21 1.87 22.12
C ASP A 529 -4.12 2.66 22.87
N LEU A 530 -4.30 3.96 22.94
CA LEU A 530 -3.32 4.91 23.47
C LEU A 530 -3.87 5.60 24.73
N GLN A 531 -2.99 5.84 25.67
CA GLN A 531 -3.22 6.70 26.82
C GLN A 531 -2.26 7.87 26.80
N ARG A 532 -2.69 9.01 27.32
CA ARG A 532 -1.82 10.15 27.47
C ARG A 532 -0.84 9.91 28.62
N LEU A 533 0.42 10.22 28.40
CA LEU A 533 1.49 10.07 29.40
C LEU A 533 1.43 11.19 30.45
N THR A 534 1.15 12.41 30.01
CA THR A 534 1.16 13.60 30.85
C THR A 534 -0.26 14.09 31.14
N GLY A 535 -0.52 14.59 32.36
CA GLY A 535 -1.80 15.20 32.68
C GLY A 535 -2.01 16.47 31.85
N ASN A 536 -3.20 16.61 31.26
CA ASN A 536 -3.53 17.75 30.42
C ASN A 536 -4.60 18.64 31.07
N THR A 537 -4.30 19.95 31.17
CA THR A 537 -5.21 20.98 31.66
C THR A 537 -5.80 21.84 30.53
N THR A 538 -5.39 21.65 29.29
CA THR A 538 -5.73 22.51 28.15
C THR A 538 -6.68 21.86 27.14
N CYS A 539 -7.00 20.58 27.31
CA CYS A 539 -7.97 19.88 26.49
C CYS A 539 -9.36 19.99 27.10
N GLY A 540 -10.29 20.65 26.39
CA GLY A 540 -11.71 20.72 26.72
C GLY A 540 -12.55 19.85 25.78
N GLN A 541 -13.70 19.35 26.23
CA GLN A 541 -14.65 18.64 25.35
C GLN A 541 -15.35 19.59 24.37
N ASP A 542 -15.40 20.89 24.69
CA ASP A 542 -16.09 21.94 23.94
C ASP A 542 -15.15 22.97 23.30
N GLY A 543 -13.87 22.63 23.08
CA GLY A 543 -12.88 23.57 22.50
C GLY A 543 -12.44 24.69 23.45
N ASP A 544 -12.80 24.65 24.72
CA ASP A 544 -12.36 25.60 25.71
C ASP A 544 -10.91 25.28 26.14
N ASN A 545 -9.95 26.02 25.59
CA ASN A 545 -8.56 25.95 25.96
C ASN A 545 -8.41 26.41 27.42
N GLY A 546 -8.54 25.49 28.37
CA GLY A 546 -8.32 25.79 29.81
C GLY A 546 -6.97 26.46 30.02
N ALA A 547 -6.84 27.25 31.07
CA ALA A 547 -5.62 27.98 31.38
C ALA A 547 -4.41 27.04 31.57
N ALA A 548 -3.60 26.89 30.52
CA ALA A 548 -2.29 26.23 30.62
C ALA A 548 -1.35 27.08 31.45
N GLY A 549 -0.49 26.47 32.28
CA GLY A 549 0.69 27.15 32.78
C GLY A 549 1.55 27.63 31.61
N ALA A 550 2.16 28.78 31.70
CA ALA A 550 2.86 29.44 30.59
C ALA A 550 3.86 28.53 29.86
N ASN A 551 4.55 27.61 30.55
CA ASN A 551 5.50 26.69 29.94
C ASN A 551 4.87 25.45 29.27
N ALA A 552 3.62 25.07 29.58
CA ALA A 552 2.94 23.98 28.83
C ALA A 552 2.71 24.37 27.38
N LEU A 553 2.60 25.65 27.07
CA LEU A 553 2.48 26.18 25.71
C LEU A 553 3.76 26.04 24.87
N LEU A 554 4.90 25.67 25.50
CA LEU A 554 6.14 25.32 24.81
C LEU A 554 6.17 23.89 24.31
N SER A 555 5.17 23.05 24.66
CA SER A 555 4.98 21.73 24.06
C SER A 555 4.74 21.85 22.55
N GLY A 556 5.18 20.85 21.79
CA GLY A 556 5.02 20.79 20.32
C GLY A 556 6.27 20.33 19.61
N ALA A 557 6.28 20.50 18.30
CA ALA A 557 7.35 20.08 17.41
C ALA A 557 8.36 21.20 17.16
N TRP A 558 9.64 20.86 17.31
CA TRP A 558 10.78 21.74 17.13
C TRP A 558 11.77 21.11 16.16
N TYR A 559 12.25 21.86 15.18
CA TYR A 559 13.15 21.36 14.15
C TYR A 559 14.34 22.32 13.94
N ASP A 560 15.47 21.75 13.51
CA ASP A 560 16.62 22.57 13.10
C ASP A 560 16.53 22.86 11.60
N PRO A 561 16.34 24.13 11.19
CA PRO A 561 16.24 24.48 9.76
C PRO A 561 17.49 24.13 8.94
N ALA A 562 18.65 23.98 9.60
CA ALA A 562 19.91 23.61 8.96
C ALA A 562 20.09 22.08 8.83
N LEU A 563 19.29 21.26 9.55
CA LEU A 563 19.44 19.81 9.66
C LEU A 563 18.15 19.08 9.26
N ALA A 564 17.94 18.91 7.97
CA ALA A 564 16.73 18.27 7.45
C ALA A 564 16.45 16.89 8.10
N GLY A 565 15.18 16.64 8.47
CA GLY A 565 14.72 15.39 9.05
C GLY A 565 15.20 15.12 10.48
N GLN A 566 15.63 16.15 11.23
CA GLN A 566 15.99 16.06 12.62
C GLN A 566 15.25 17.11 13.45
N GLY A 567 14.90 16.75 14.67
CA GLY A 567 14.17 17.65 15.54
C GLY A 567 13.81 17.02 16.88
N VAL A 568 13.03 17.76 17.66
CA VAL A 568 12.61 17.39 19.00
C VAL A 568 11.11 17.62 19.14
N LEU A 569 10.40 16.62 19.61
CA LEU A 569 9.02 16.77 20.05
C LEU A 569 9.01 16.92 21.57
N VAL A 570 8.43 18.00 22.06
CA VAL A 570 8.44 18.39 23.48
C VAL A 570 7.03 18.26 24.05
N ASP A 571 6.94 17.73 25.27
CA ASP A 571 5.74 17.64 26.08
C ASP A 571 6.02 18.11 27.51
N ILE A 572 5.41 19.23 27.90
CA ILE A 572 5.58 19.83 29.25
C ILE A 572 4.25 19.74 29.97
N SER A 573 4.25 19.05 31.10
CA SER A 573 3.09 18.99 31.99
C SER A 573 3.25 20.01 33.13
N ALA A 574 2.46 21.08 33.07
CA ALA A 574 2.42 22.07 34.11
C ALA A 574 1.87 21.54 35.45
N THR A 575 0.98 20.54 35.40
CA THR A 575 0.37 19.94 36.60
C THR A 575 1.25 18.89 37.28
N GLN A 576 2.01 18.14 36.46
CA GLN A 576 2.93 17.13 37.00
C GLN A 576 4.34 17.66 37.18
N HIS A 577 4.61 18.92 36.79
CA HIS A 577 5.93 19.52 36.82
C HIS A 577 7.00 18.68 36.13
N THR A 578 6.65 18.14 34.94
CA THR A 578 7.51 17.24 34.14
C THR A 578 7.79 17.82 32.80
N PHE A 579 8.99 17.58 32.31
CA PHE A 579 9.44 17.79 30.95
C PHE A 579 9.75 16.42 30.35
N PHE A 580 9.15 16.11 29.22
CA PHE A 580 9.46 14.97 28.40
C PHE A 580 9.72 15.43 26.97
N ALA A 581 10.74 14.89 26.33
CA ALA A 581 10.98 15.16 24.94
C ALA A 581 11.52 13.92 24.21
N ALA A 582 11.18 13.78 22.95
CA ALA A 582 11.77 12.79 22.06
C ALA A 582 12.55 13.50 20.95
N TRP A 583 13.83 13.22 20.90
CA TRP A 583 14.76 13.72 19.88
C TRP A 583 14.91 12.69 18.78
N TYR A 584 14.41 12.98 17.59
CA TYR A 584 14.54 12.15 16.42
C TYR A 584 15.72 12.61 15.55
N THR A 585 16.60 11.68 15.22
CA THR A 585 17.86 11.92 14.52
C THR A 585 18.36 10.65 13.83
N TYR A 586 19.65 10.60 13.50
CA TYR A 586 20.29 9.49 12.80
C TYR A 586 21.60 9.08 13.47
N GLY A 587 22.11 7.89 13.17
CA GLY A 587 23.45 7.43 13.59
C GLY A 587 24.59 8.15 12.86
N ARG A 588 25.84 7.96 13.33
CA ARG A 588 27.05 8.63 12.80
C ARG A 588 27.48 8.15 11.42
N ASN A 589 27.23 6.89 11.07
CA ASN A 589 27.78 6.25 9.88
C ASN A 589 26.88 6.47 8.67
N ALA A 590 27.50 6.71 7.51
CA ALA A 590 26.79 6.81 6.23
C ALA A 590 26.36 5.43 5.72
N GLY A 591 25.18 5.34 5.11
CA GLY A 591 24.80 4.22 4.24
C GLY A 591 23.85 3.19 4.83
N ASP A 592 23.30 3.42 6.03
CA ASP A 592 22.28 2.57 6.63
C ASP A 592 21.05 3.41 6.97
N PRO A 593 19.81 2.90 6.91
CA PRO A 593 18.64 3.59 7.46
C PRO A 593 18.77 3.68 9.00
N ASN A 594 19.76 4.43 9.45
CA ASN A 594 20.18 4.56 10.84
C ASN A 594 19.35 5.61 11.56
N GLN A 595 18.03 5.47 11.53
CA GLN A 595 17.19 6.27 12.40
C GLN A 595 17.53 5.99 13.86
N ARG A 596 17.60 7.03 14.67
CA ARG A 596 17.80 6.99 16.12
C ARG A 596 16.80 7.90 16.77
N TRP A 597 16.38 7.53 17.95
CA TRP A 597 15.66 8.44 18.82
C TRP A 597 16.14 8.31 20.24
N TYR A 598 16.14 9.44 20.90
CA TYR A 598 16.51 9.59 22.32
C TYR A 598 15.37 10.24 23.07
N THR A 599 15.19 9.90 24.34
CA THR A 599 14.26 10.59 25.21
C THR A 599 15.02 11.46 26.21
N LEU A 600 14.47 12.62 26.49
CA LEU A 600 14.93 13.55 27.50
C LEU A 600 13.83 13.67 28.55
N GLN A 601 14.18 13.57 29.83
CA GLN A 601 13.21 13.57 30.91
C GLN A 601 13.74 14.41 32.11
N ALA A 602 12.88 15.29 32.61
CA ALA A 602 13.14 16.01 33.85
C ALA A 602 11.86 16.11 34.70
N GLU A 603 11.99 15.95 35.99
CA GLU A 603 10.90 16.05 36.96
C GLU A 603 11.12 17.26 37.86
N ASN A 604 10.05 17.70 38.52
CA ASN A 604 10.06 18.84 39.44
C ASN A 604 10.56 20.16 38.81
N ILE A 605 10.22 20.37 37.52
CA ILE A 605 10.52 21.64 36.85
C ILE A 605 9.66 22.77 37.40
N ALA A 606 10.22 23.96 37.47
CA ALA A 606 9.44 25.11 37.88
C ALA A 606 8.37 25.48 36.85
N PRO A 607 7.17 25.93 37.24
CA PRO A 607 6.06 26.23 36.34
C PRO A 607 6.36 27.28 35.27
N ASP A 608 7.36 28.09 35.49
CA ASP A 608 7.82 29.21 34.65
C ASP A 608 9.24 28.98 34.09
N ALA A 609 9.75 27.72 34.18
CA ALA A 609 11.10 27.43 33.71
C ALA A 609 11.19 27.55 32.20
N THR A 610 12.09 28.39 31.73
CA THR A 610 12.47 28.55 30.32
C THR A 610 13.81 27.90 29.99
N SER A 611 14.51 27.38 31.04
CA SER A 611 15.75 26.61 30.82
C SER A 611 15.85 25.44 31.80
N LEU A 612 16.39 24.34 31.32
CA LEU A 612 16.59 23.08 32.02
C LEU A 612 18.05 22.66 31.84
N ALA A 613 18.81 22.52 32.94
CA ALA A 613 20.20 22.12 32.86
C ALA A 613 20.40 20.65 33.16
N SER A 614 21.32 20.00 32.45
CA SER A 614 21.76 18.63 32.69
C SER A 614 20.61 17.58 32.58
N VAL A 615 19.64 17.81 31.72
CA VAL A 615 18.56 16.88 31.48
C VAL A 615 19.12 15.52 30.96
N PRO A 616 18.84 14.41 31.62
CA PRO A 616 19.29 13.10 31.16
C PRO A 616 18.80 12.77 29.77
N VAL A 617 19.70 12.23 28.92
CA VAL A 617 19.41 11.71 27.61
C VAL A 617 19.44 10.18 27.64
N TYR A 618 18.36 9.55 27.26
CA TYR A 618 18.20 8.10 27.29
C TYR A 618 18.06 7.50 25.90
N VAL A 619 18.57 6.25 25.74
CA VAL A 619 18.27 5.38 24.62
C VAL A 619 17.48 4.17 25.12
N THR A 620 16.44 3.78 24.38
CA THR A 620 15.65 2.58 24.64
C THR A 620 15.89 1.55 23.54
N VAL A 621 16.19 0.31 23.92
CA VAL A 621 16.52 -0.80 23.02
C VAL A 621 15.75 -2.08 23.40
N GLY A 622 15.74 -3.07 22.55
CA GLY A 622 15.15 -4.40 22.83
C GLY A 622 13.67 -4.52 22.49
N GLY A 623 13.02 -3.45 22.01
CA GLY A 623 11.62 -3.48 21.59
C GLY A 623 11.41 -4.15 20.22
N SER A 624 10.16 -4.52 19.95
CA SER A 624 9.69 -4.92 18.61
C SER A 624 8.39 -4.20 18.29
N PHE A 625 8.19 -3.83 17.04
CA PHE A 625 7.04 -3.04 16.61
C PHE A 625 5.72 -3.76 16.95
N GLN A 626 4.83 -3.08 17.65
CA GLN A 626 3.53 -3.59 18.12
C GLN A 626 3.57 -4.93 18.91
N SER A 627 4.71 -5.33 19.47
CA SER A 627 4.79 -6.52 20.34
C SER A 627 4.55 -6.15 21.79
N ILE A 628 3.64 -6.85 22.44
CA ILE A 628 3.35 -6.72 23.88
C ILE A 628 4.32 -7.50 24.78
N ASP A 629 5.05 -8.46 24.18
CA ASP A 629 5.96 -9.35 24.91
C ASP A 629 7.42 -8.89 24.89
N ALA A 630 7.74 -7.83 24.13
CA ALA A 630 9.09 -7.36 24.00
C ALA A 630 9.52 -6.53 25.21
N MET A 631 10.51 -7.01 25.96
CA MET A 631 11.10 -6.26 27.07
C MET A 631 12.11 -5.22 26.54
N THR A 632 11.90 -3.95 26.89
CA THR A 632 12.82 -2.88 26.54
C THR A 632 13.78 -2.57 27.68
N THR A 633 14.98 -2.14 27.34
CA THR A 633 15.98 -1.60 28.28
C THR A 633 16.26 -0.16 27.95
N THR A 634 16.09 0.74 28.94
CA THR A 634 16.37 2.17 28.82
C THR A 634 17.66 2.49 29.57
N THR A 635 18.63 3.12 28.88
CA THR A 635 19.95 3.44 29.43
C THR A 635 20.24 4.91 29.22
N GLN A 636 20.75 5.59 30.26
CA GLN A 636 21.23 6.95 30.12
C GLN A 636 22.53 6.97 29.31
N VAL A 637 22.54 7.73 28.22
CA VAL A 637 23.67 7.81 27.27
C VAL A 637 24.28 9.21 27.18
N GLY A 638 23.66 10.21 27.82
CA GLY A 638 24.14 11.57 27.74
C GLY A 638 23.38 12.53 28.67
N ARG A 639 23.64 13.82 28.49
CA ARG A 639 22.90 14.93 29.10
C ARG A 639 22.71 16.04 28.08
N ALA A 640 21.67 16.83 28.27
CA ALA A 640 21.42 18.03 27.47
C ALA A 640 21.00 19.21 28.34
N ASP A 641 21.38 20.41 27.92
CA ASP A 641 20.83 21.64 28.40
C ASP A 641 19.81 22.16 27.40
N VAL A 642 18.60 22.45 27.85
CA VAL A 642 17.49 22.92 27.01
C VAL A 642 17.15 24.33 27.41
N THR A 643 17.13 25.27 26.47
CA THR A 643 16.76 26.66 26.69
C THR A 643 15.75 27.10 25.66
N PHE A 644 14.59 27.52 26.09
CA PHE A 644 13.63 28.24 25.28
C PHE A 644 13.96 29.73 25.29
N GLU A 645 14.33 30.25 24.15
CA GLU A 645 14.71 31.65 23.98
C GLU A 645 13.49 32.53 23.68
N SER A 646 12.47 31.90 23.11
CA SER A 646 11.12 32.45 22.86
C SER A 646 10.11 31.32 22.67
N CYS A 647 8.85 31.67 22.43
CA CYS A 647 7.83 30.69 22.06
C CYS A 647 8.06 30.05 20.69
N SER A 648 9.02 30.54 19.92
CA SER A 648 9.36 30.07 18.57
C SER A 648 10.81 29.59 18.39
N GLU A 649 11.67 29.82 19.39
CA GLU A 649 13.10 29.47 19.32
C GLU A 649 13.56 28.75 20.58
N MET A 650 14.30 27.64 20.38
CA MET A 650 14.84 26.80 21.43
C MET A 650 16.26 26.34 21.07
N THR A 651 17.12 26.32 22.07
CA THR A 651 18.49 25.77 21.95
C THR A 651 18.60 24.50 22.79
N LEU A 652 19.16 23.43 22.19
CA LEU A 652 19.47 22.16 22.84
C LEU A 652 20.96 21.87 22.70
N SER A 653 21.72 21.99 23.80
CA SER A 653 23.14 21.66 23.86
C SER A 653 23.34 20.32 24.55
N TYR A 654 24.04 19.37 23.90
CA TYR A 654 24.14 17.99 24.35
C TYR A 654 25.56 17.46 24.42
N VAL A 655 25.73 16.43 25.28
CA VAL A 655 26.94 15.63 25.38
C VAL A 655 26.60 14.16 25.58
N PHE A 656 27.16 13.30 24.74
CA PHE A 656 27.05 11.84 24.88
C PHE A 656 28.21 11.29 25.71
N PHE A 657 27.90 10.34 26.61
CA PHE A 657 28.88 9.67 27.46
C PHE A 657 29.70 8.64 26.65
N SER A 658 30.79 8.15 27.25
CA SER A 658 31.76 7.23 26.58
C SER A 658 31.25 5.80 26.39
N ASN A 659 30.06 5.46 26.83
CA ASN A 659 29.50 4.11 26.88
C ASN A 659 28.47 3.80 25.74
N ASN A 660 28.45 4.58 24.68
CA ASN A 660 27.49 4.39 23.57
C ASN A 660 28.12 4.67 22.20
N GLU A 661 27.36 4.40 21.12
CA GLU A 661 27.82 4.58 19.73
C GLU A 661 28.22 6.02 19.38
N ASN A 662 27.69 7.02 20.08
CA ASN A 662 28.00 8.44 19.91
C ASN A 662 29.01 8.97 20.93
N SER A 663 29.83 8.10 21.52
CA SER A 663 30.81 8.42 22.55
C SER A 663 31.58 9.71 22.28
N GLY A 664 31.50 10.64 23.24
CA GLY A 664 32.23 11.91 23.21
C GLY A 664 31.73 12.94 22.20
N VAL A 665 30.58 12.69 21.55
CA VAL A 665 29.95 13.69 20.67
C VAL A 665 29.29 14.76 21.54
N THR A 666 29.55 15.99 21.19
CA THR A 666 28.89 17.19 21.75
C THR A 666 28.37 18.04 20.61
N GLY A 667 27.31 18.78 20.84
CA GLY A 667 26.74 19.66 19.81
C GLY A 667 25.68 20.58 20.39
N THR A 668 25.25 21.50 19.57
CA THR A 668 24.13 22.41 19.87
C THR A 668 23.22 22.43 18.67
N LEU A 669 21.92 22.23 18.90
CA LEU A 669 20.84 22.39 17.93
C LEU A 669 20.16 23.72 18.16
N HIS A 670 19.97 24.49 17.10
CA HIS A 670 19.16 25.70 17.11
C HIS A 670 17.81 25.39 16.46
N LEU A 671 16.80 25.30 17.30
CA LEU A 671 15.52 24.73 16.92
C LEU A 671 14.47 25.83 16.78
N ALA A 672 13.79 25.84 15.66
CA ALA A 672 12.62 26.64 15.42
C ALA A 672 11.35 25.81 15.66
N ARG A 673 10.30 26.43 16.16
CA ARG A 673 9.01 25.77 16.32
C ARG A 673 8.41 25.47 14.95
N LEU A 674 7.87 24.26 14.77
CA LEU A 674 7.22 23.85 13.53
C LEU A 674 5.81 24.43 13.41
N SER A 675 5.08 24.47 14.53
CA SER A 675 3.72 24.99 14.62
C SER A 675 3.69 26.52 14.84
N PRO A 676 2.57 27.21 14.52
CA PRO A 676 2.35 28.57 14.98
C PRO A 676 2.48 28.68 16.50
N VAL A 677 2.88 29.86 16.97
CA VAL A 677 2.99 30.11 18.41
C VAL A 677 1.58 30.06 19.01
N PRO A 678 1.32 29.21 20.04
CA PRO A 678 0.03 29.14 20.68
C PRO A 678 -0.39 30.45 21.30
N ALA A 679 -1.67 30.78 21.26
CA ALA A 679 -2.22 31.95 21.89
C ALA A 679 -1.94 31.92 23.41
N GLY A 680 -1.43 33.05 23.97
CA GLY A 680 -1.08 33.15 25.38
C GLY A 680 0.33 32.64 25.74
N CYS A 681 1.12 32.21 24.75
CA CYS A 681 2.54 31.98 24.96
C CYS A 681 3.28 33.35 24.97
N ASP A 682 3.59 33.84 26.13
CA ASP A 682 4.33 35.08 26.34
C ASP A 682 5.61 34.79 27.16
N PHE A 683 6.76 35.34 26.74
CA PHE A 683 8.06 35.18 27.38
C PHE A 683 8.45 36.40 28.17
#